data_eaef42971d79e35092c82962c3f9f3c6
#
_entry.id   eaef42971d79e35092c82962c3f9f3c6
#
_cell.length_a   1.000
_cell.length_b   1.000
_cell.length_c   1.000
_cell.angle_alpha   90.00
_cell.angle_beta   90.00
_cell.angle_gamma   90.00
#
_symmetry.space_group_name_H-M   'P 1'
#
loop_
_entity.id
_entity.type
_entity.pdbx_description
1 polymer ?
#
loop_
_entity_poly.entity_id
_entity_poly.type
_entity_poly.pdbx_seq_one_letter_code
_entity_poly.pdbx_strand_id
1 'polypeptide(L)'
;IIVCGVRFGQFYLEAVSKSEDYELAGILSTGSQKSMECANLYGVKQYSSVNQLPNDIDIACVVVRTGTLGGNGIELVEQLMKRKIHVLLEQPVHVEELKMCYRTAIQCGVAFSVGNLYAQLPAVQKFLSMAEKMIRRQKPLYVNVDMATQVAFPLAYILSCLFPRCKKIRTIEKAITEDPFDMVGFKLGDVPLSVRAQNQMERGAGDNYTHLFFQISIGFPAGTLSLTDIHGAVVWRLRMTIPEQMWVPRELKEKAPTSMREESIRIFYSCAGMSYEEILSELWPNAILADIHYLAELIEGKKINENNYKNVLILQASEMWHMFTSAFGYPKECLNALNEYLDIEEIIAEEFSALTMKERYERVSKEETEKCLRLLNLGSILAILQAFQNREIFAEQGISFTIEEIYIRLKCQPEFHFIVDRWLNILSAYELISRDQNGYCLNQSIQAGLQVNGLWERAVRLWTNRLGTAQVGDYFYKNAVNLNQMLEGEVSARYLLFPDGKEDIANDLYRNTMIAWYMNDVIAEMVSNYLSEHESVSILEVGAGTGATTDVVIERIHQEQKQSKLERYYFSDLSKYFLNTAEEKYGKCRTCHSFFRSVLSDNTRTAGYYGQFPDQWRQTDHTAFWSISSGGRWKQRRTGTDPGGSGTGYSCGYS
;
A
#
# COMPACT_ATOMS: atom_id res chain seq x y z
N ILE A 1 14.12 28.88 2.72
CA ILE A 1 14.60 28.02 3.81
C ILE A 1 16.00 27.50 3.50
N ILE A 2 16.88 27.38 4.49
CA ILE A 2 18.16 26.69 4.40
C ILE A 2 18.17 25.45 5.29
N VAL A 3 18.74 24.32 4.81
CA VAL A 3 18.90 23.11 5.61
C VAL A 3 20.36 22.94 6.00
N CYS A 4 20.61 22.77 7.30
CA CYS A 4 21.95 22.63 7.88
C CYS A 4 22.19 21.15 8.23
N GLY A 5 23.14 20.50 7.53
CA GLY A 5 23.41 19.08 7.66
C GLY A 5 22.55 18.21 6.72
N VAL A 6 23.12 17.10 6.23
CA VAL A 6 22.48 16.28 5.17
C VAL A 6 22.27 14.82 5.55
N ARG A 7 22.69 14.35 6.75
CA ARG A 7 22.47 12.94 7.11
C ARG A 7 20.98 12.67 7.33
N PHE A 8 20.39 13.20 8.37
CA PHE A 8 18.96 13.20 8.60
C PHE A 8 18.27 14.36 7.85
N GLY A 9 19.01 15.44 7.57
CA GLY A 9 18.56 16.62 6.84
C GLY A 9 18.03 16.35 5.43
N GLN A 10 18.32 15.18 4.82
CA GLN A 10 17.72 14.79 3.54
C GLN A 10 16.19 14.73 3.58
N PHE A 11 15.60 14.35 4.71
CA PHE A 11 14.14 14.39 4.88
C PHE A 11 13.60 15.82 4.94
N TYR A 12 14.39 16.76 5.48
CA TYR A 12 14.07 18.19 5.46
C TYR A 12 14.20 18.80 4.05
N LEU A 13 15.22 18.39 3.29
CA LEU A 13 15.38 18.78 1.90
C LEU A 13 14.16 18.33 1.08
N GLU A 14 13.76 17.08 1.23
CA GLU A 14 12.60 16.53 0.56
C GLU A 14 11.32 17.26 0.96
N ALA A 15 11.11 17.52 2.25
CA ALA A 15 9.93 18.22 2.77
C ALA A 15 9.80 19.63 2.15
N VAL A 16 10.90 20.39 2.13
CA VAL A 16 10.89 21.76 1.60
C VAL A 16 10.77 21.78 0.08
N SER A 17 11.46 20.87 -0.64
CA SER A 17 11.43 20.81 -2.09
C SER A 17 10.07 20.45 -2.69
N LYS A 18 9.24 19.69 -1.94
CA LYS A 18 7.87 19.32 -2.32
C LYS A 18 6.81 20.36 -1.97
N SER A 19 7.17 21.37 -1.19
CA SER A 19 6.22 22.38 -0.75
C SER A 19 6.12 23.52 -1.76
N GLU A 20 4.89 23.94 -2.05
CA GLU A 20 4.62 25.15 -2.85
C GLU A 20 4.75 26.45 -2.01
N ASP A 21 4.75 26.33 -0.67
CA ASP A 21 4.77 27.47 0.26
C ASP A 21 6.20 27.95 0.58
N TYR A 22 7.21 27.14 0.31
CA TYR A 22 8.59 27.41 0.69
C TYR A 22 9.58 27.19 -0.44
N GLU A 23 10.59 28.05 -0.49
CA GLU A 23 11.73 27.93 -1.40
C GLU A 23 12.93 27.32 -0.66
N LEU A 24 13.52 26.26 -1.20
CA LEU A 24 14.77 25.70 -0.74
C LEU A 24 15.94 26.52 -1.26
N ALA A 25 16.50 27.43 -0.42
CA ALA A 25 17.57 28.36 -0.81
C ALA A 25 18.96 27.73 -0.83
N GLY A 26 19.15 26.57 -0.18
CA GLY A 26 20.42 25.87 -0.20
C GLY A 26 20.67 24.96 0.99
N ILE A 27 21.90 24.43 1.01
CA ILE A 27 22.42 23.53 2.05
C ILE A 27 23.58 24.19 2.76
N LEU A 28 23.59 24.22 4.09
CA LEU A 28 24.75 24.60 4.89
C LEU A 28 25.42 23.34 5.45
N SER A 29 26.66 23.08 5.04
CA SER A 29 27.40 21.89 5.48
C SER A 29 28.91 22.10 5.35
N THR A 30 29.70 21.22 5.96
CA THR A 30 31.17 21.25 5.91
C THR A 30 31.78 20.83 4.56
N GLY A 31 30.94 20.50 3.54
CA GLY A 31 31.44 20.20 2.19
C GLY A 31 31.78 18.72 1.98
N SER A 32 31.08 17.80 2.67
CA SER A 32 31.24 16.38 2.39
C SER A 32 30.74 16.02 0.98
N GLN A 33 31.23 14.92 0.41
CA GLN A 33 30.79 14.42 -0.89
C GLN A 33 29.25 14.24 -0.92
N LYS A 34 28.69 13.67 0.13
CA LYS A 34 27.21 13.49 0.26
C LYS A 34 26.46 14.82 0.23
N SER A 35 27.01 15.88 0.80
CA SER A 35 26.35 17.20 0.77
C SER A 35 26.40 17.86 -0.60
N MET A 36 27.47 17.61 -1.37
CA MET A 36 27.55 18.05 -2.78
C MET A 36 26.59 17.28 -3.67
N GLU A 37 26.47 15.98 -3.47
CA GLU A 37 25.50 15.13 -4.17
C GLU A 37 24.06 15.58 -3.89
N CYS A 38 23.71 15.85 -2.63
CA CYS A 38 22.40 16.40 -2.27
C CYS A 38 22.16 17.77 -2.92
N ALA A 39 23.14 18.69 -2.89
CA ALA A 39 23.00 19.99 -3.49
C ALA A 39 22.75 19.91 -5.01
N ASN A 40 23.43 19.01 -5.70
CA ASN A 40 23.20 18.75 -7.12
C ASN A 40 21.82 18.13 -7.39
N LEU A 41 21.40 17.15 -6.56
CA LEU A 41 20.09 16.47 -6.70
C LEU A 41 18.92 17.45 -6.60
N TYR A 42 18.99 18.37 -5.63
CA TYR A 42 17.93 19.37 -5.42
C TYR A 42 18.16 20.69 -6.21
N GLY A 43 19.24 20.79 -7.01
CA GLY A 43 19.56 21.96 -7.81
C GLY A 43 19.84 23.23 -7.00
N VAL A 44 20.36 23.09 -5.77
CA VAL A 44 20.57 24.20 -4.84
C VAL A 44 22.05 24.43 -4.51
N LYS A 45 22.37 25.64 -4.04
CA LYS A 45 23.74 26.00 -3.67
C LYS A 45 24.11 25.41 -2.31
N GLN A 46 25.36 24.94 -2.22
CA GLN A 46 26.00 24.58 -0.96
C GLN A 46 26.82 25.75 -0.39
N TYR A 47 26.65 26.01 0.90
CA TYR A 47 27.37 26.98 1.68
C TYR A 47 28.22 26.25 2.74
N SER A 48 29.43 26.74 2.99
CA SER A 48 30.36 26.14 3.98
C SER A 48 30.37 26.87 5.32
N SER A 49 29.79 28.07 5.38
CA SER A 49 29.71 28.88 6.60
C SER A 49 28.48 29.78 6.61
N VAL A 50 28.04 30.17 7.80
CA VAL A 50 26.90 31.09 8.01
C VAL A 50 27.12 32.43 7.32
N ASN A 51 28.37 32.90 7.25
CA ASN A 51 28.72 34.20 6.62
C ASN A 51 28.50 34.20 5.10
N GLN A 52 28.47 33.07 4.46
CA GLN A 52 28.24 32.93 3.01
C GLN A 52 26.77 32.91 2.63
N LEU A 53 25.86 32.78 3.63
CA LEU A 53 24.43 32.73 3.36
C LEU A 53 23.92 34.06 2.82
N PRO A 54 22.97 34.06 1.88
CA PRO A 54 22.23 35.25 1.46
C PRO A 54 21.55 35.94 2.64
N ASN A 55 21.18 37.22 2.45
CA ASN A 55 20.50 37.99 3.51
C ASN A 55 18.98 37.77 3.57
N ASP A 56 18.44 37.09 2.60
CA ASP A 56 17.00 36.81 2.40
C ASP A 56 16.57 35.42 2.89
N ILE A 57 17.40 34.80 3.74
CA ILE A 57 17.02 33.53 4.40
C ILE A 57 16.12 33.83 5.60
N ASP A 58 14.89 33.29 5.58
CA ASP A 58 13.93 33.45 6.69
C ASP A 58 14.11 32.38 7.76
N ILE A 59 14.23 31.12 7.36
CA ILE A 59 14.27 29.95 8.26
C ILE A 59 15.49 29.09 7.99
N ALA A 60 16.12 28.62 9.06
CA ALA A 60 17.13 27.58 9.03
C ALA A 60 16.64 26.33 9.77
N CYS A 61 16.60 25.20 9.09
CA CYS A 61 16.40 23.88 9.67
C CYS A 61 17.76 23.31 10.08
N VAL A 62 18.08 23.31 11.37
CA VAL A 62 19.36 22.86 11.89
C VAL A 62 19.29 21.39 12.26
N VAL A 63 19.85 20.53 11.41
CA VAL A 63 19.85 19.07 11.54
C VAL A 63 21.28 18.58 11.81
N VAL A 64 21.90 19.22 12.79
CA VAL A 64 23.28 18.97 13.22
C VAL A 64 23.26 18.62 14.70
N ARG A 65 24.01 17.57 15.08
CA ARG A 65 24.11 17.14 16.49
C ARG A 65 24.52 18.31 17.39
N THR A 66 23.88 18.40 18.55
CA THR A 66 24.20 19.39 19.59
C THR A 66 25.46 18.99 20.35
N GLY A 67 25.97 19.91 21.19
CA GLY A 67 27.21 19.72 21.95
C GLY A 67 27.22 18.51 22.85
N THR A 68 26.11 18.26 23.56
CA THR A 68 25.91 17.07 24.41
C THR A 68 26.05 15.75 23.62
N LEU A 69 25.78 15.78 22.31
CA LEU A 69 25.94 14.63 21.40
C LEU A 69 27.24 14.69 20.58
N GLY A 70 28.20 15.56 20.98
CA GLY A 70 29.50 15.71 20.32
C GLY A 70 29.47 16.46 18.99
N GLY A 71 28.50 17.36 18.79
CA GLY A 71 28.40 18.23 17.60
C GLY A 71 28.49 19.72 17.94
N ASN A 72 28.39 20.56 16.94
CA ASN A 72 28.42 22.02 17.06
C ASN A 72 27.08 22.69 16.69
N GLY A 73 25.99 21.96 16.81
CA GLY A 73 24.64 22.41 16.41
C GLY A 73 24.20 23.67 17.17
N ILE A 74 24.56 23.82 18.46
CA ILE A 74 24.16 24.97 19.28
C ILE A 74 24.90 26.24 18.86
N GLU A 75 26.22 26.17 18.61
CA GLU A 75 27.01 27.30 18.09
C GLU A 75 26.45 27.75 16.72
N LEU A 76 26.04 26.82 15.90
CA LEU A 76 25.44 27.10 14.60
C LEU A 76 24.08 27.83 14.77
N VAL A 77 23.22 27.33 15.67
CA VAL A 77 21.94 27.96 16.03
C VAL A 77 22.17 29.42 16.48
N GLU A 78 23.13 29.67 17.38
CA GLU A 78 23.45 31.02 17.84
C GLU A 78 23.90 31.95 16.72
N GLN A 79 24.78 31.47 15.81
CA GLN A 79 25.25 32.25 14.66
C GLN A 79 24.10 32.62 13.71
N LEU A 80 23.19 31.69 13.43
CA LEU A 80 22.01 31.93 12.59
C LEU A 80 21.06 32.95 13.24
N MET A 81 20.74 32.78 14.53
CA MET A 81 19.87 33.72 15.27
C MET A 81 20.47 35.14 15.32
N LYS A 82 21.78 35.29 15.48
CA LYS A 82 22.48 36.60 15.41
C LYS A 82 22.34 37.27 14.05
N ARG A 83 22.15 36.50 12.98
CA ARG A 83 21.81 37.01 11.64
C ARG A 83 20.32 37.23 11.43
N LYS A 84 19.49 37.14 12.46
CA LYS A 84 18.04 37.31 12.41
C LYS A 84 17.31 36.22 11.62
N ILE A 85 17.92 35.04 11.48
CA ILE A 85 17.31 33.87 10.84
C ILE A 85 16.55 33.10 11.93
N HIS A 86 15.29 32.75 11.67
CA HIS A 86 14.45 31.90 12.52
C HIS A 86 14.94 30.47 12.47
N VAL A 87 14.84 29.71 13.56
CA VAL A 87 15.49 28.39 13.64
C VAL A 87 14.50 27.30 14.06
N LEU A 88 14.47 26.23 13.27
CA LEU A 88 13.93 24.92 13.64
C LEU A 88 15.12 23.99 13.91
N LEU A 89 15.30 23.60 15.18
CA LEU A 89 16.39 22.71 15.61
C LEU A 89 15.88 21.27 15.70
N GLU A 90 16.57 20.34 15.06
CA GLU A 90 16.24 18.91 15.17
C GLU A 90 16.63 18.37 16.55
N GLN A 91 15.76 17.53 17.09
CA GLN A 91 15.96 16.81 18.34
C GLN A 91 17.03 15.70 18.23
N PRO A 92 17.62 15.17 19.32
CA PRO A 92 17.39 15.56 20.72
C PRO A 92 18.26 16.75 21.16
N VAL A 93 17.77 17.49 22.13
CA VAL A 93 18.48 18.66 22.68
C VAL A 93 18.48 18.62 24.21
N HIS A 94 19.64 18.83 24.82
CA HIS A 94 19.77 18.84 26.28
C HIS A 94 19.12 20.09 26.90
N VAL A 95 18.58 19.94 28.13
CA VAL A 95 17.81 21.00 28.80
C VAL A 95 18.58 22.32 28.93
N GLU A 96 19.88 22.29 29.22
CA GLU A 96 20.67 23.54 29.34
C GLU A 96 20.92 24.18 27.97
N GLU A 97 21.14 23.38 26.94
CA GLU A 97 21.24 23.86 25.56
C GLU A 97 19.93 24.49 25.07
N LEU A 98 18.77 23.88 25.39
CA LEU A 98 17.44 24.45 25.12
C LEU A 98 17.27 25.81 25.78
N LYS A 99 17.63 25.94 27.07
CA LYS A 99 17.55 27.20 27.80
C LYS A 99 18.42 28.29 27.16
N MET A 100 19.62 27.92 26.66
CA MET A 100 20.49 28.83 25.90
C MET A 100 19.83 29.28 24.60
N CYS A 101 19.30 28.36 23.81
CA CYS A 101 18.61 28.66 22.54
C CYS A 101 17.42 29.60 22.76
N TYR A 102 16.56 29.33 23.76
CA TYR A 102 15.42 30.21 24.07
C TYR A 102 15.85 31.63 24.47
N ARG A 103 16.91 31.76 25.29
CA ARG A 103 17.45 33.09 25.66
C ARG A 103 18.01 33.84 24.46
N THR A 104 18.78 33.16 23.62
CA THR A 104 19.33 33.73 22.39
C THR A 104 18.24 34.14 21.41
N ALA A 105 17.19 33.32 21.24
CA ALA A 105 16.07 33.65 20.36
C ALA A 105 15.35 34.93 20.82
N ILE A 106 15.09 35.07 22.14
CA ILE A 106 14.48 36.27 22.72
C ILE A 106 15.40 37.51 22.52
N GLN A 107 16.69 37.38 22.80
CA GLN A 107 17.67 38.48 22.64
C GLN A 107 17.79 38.90 21.16
N CYS A 108 17.73 37.96 20.25
CA CYS A 108 17.82 38.25 18.82
C CYS A 108 16.46 38.64 18.20
N GLY A 109 15.34 38.49 18.91
CA GLY A 109 13.99 38.74 18.38
C GLY A 109 13.61 37.83 17.23
N VAL A 110 13.97 36.56 17.33
CA VAL A 110 13.68 35.53 16.31
C VAL A 110 12.83 34.41 16.92
N ALA A 111 12.05 33.74 16.08
CA ALA A 111 11.31 32.53 16.45
C ALA A 111 12.27 31.33 16.52
N PHE A 112 12.04 30.48 17.51
CA PHE A 112 12.77 29.23 17.70
C PHE A 112 11.81 28.11 18.08
N SER A 113 11.95 26.94 17.45
CA SER A 113 11.23 25.73 17.79
C SER A 113 12.13 24.52 17.67
N VAL A 114 11.76 23.45 18.37
CA VAL A 114 12.40 22.14 18.21
C VAL A 114 11.50 21.28 17.35
N GLY A 115 12.05 20.71 16.28
CA GLY A 115 11.40 19.77 15.38
C GLY A 115 11.23 18.40 16.05
N ASN A 116 10.08 17.79 15.83
CA ASN A 116 9.78 16.45 16.31
C ASN A 116 8.77 15.78 15.38
N LEU A 117 9.26 15.31 14.23
CA LEU A 117 8.41 14.65 13.24
C LEU A 117 7.56 13.52 13.83
N TYR A 118 8.08 12.80 14.84
CA TYR A 118 7.38 11.65 15.44
C TYR A 118 6.03 12.07 16.08
N ALA A 119 5.99 13.24 16.69
CA ALA A 119 4.78 13.79 17.27
C ALA A 119 3.76 14.23 16.20
N GLN A 120 4.19 14.46 14.96
CA GLN A 120 3.33 14.86 13.85
C GLN A 120 2.79 13.65 13.04
N LEU A 121 3.30 12.44 13.29
CA LEU A 121 2.84 11.25 12.58
C LEU A 121 1.36 10.95 12.89
N PRO A 122 0.54 10.56 11.89
CA PRO A 122 -0.90 10.36 12.06
C PRO A 122 -1.28 9.35 13.15
N ALA A 123 -0.52 8.25 13.28
CA ALA A 123 -0.73 7.26 14.33
C ALA A 123 -0.54 7.87 15.73
N VAL A 124 0.56 8.62 15.91
CA VAL A 124 0.90 9.27 17.17
C VAL A 124 -0.10 10.38 17.50
N GLN A 125 -0.48 11.20 16.53
CA GLN A 125 -1.52 12.23 16.69
C GLN A 125 -2.86 11.62 17.13
N LYS A 126 -3.25 10.50 16.49
CA LYS A 126 -4.47 9.79 16.85
C LYS A 126 -4.38 9.23 18.27
N PHE A 127 -3.24 8.62 18.62
CA PHE A 127 -3.00 8.10 19.97
C PHE A 127 -3.08 9.22 21.02
N LEU A 128 -2.39 10.34 20.82
CA LEU A 128 -2.42 11.49 21.73
C LEU A 128 -3.84 12.02 21.92
N SER A 129 -4.58 12.23 20.83
CA SER A 129 -5.95 12.70 20.86
C SER A 129 -6.88 11.79 21.68
N MET A 130 -6.74 10.46 21.49
CA MET A 130 -7.56 9.48 22.24
C MET A 130 -7.12 9.38 23.70
N ALA A 131 -5.80 9.30 23.95
CA ALA A 131 -5.23 9.19 25.29
C ALA A 131 -5.63 10.39 26.17
N GLU A 132 -5.51 11.62 25.67
CA GLU A 132 -5.92 12.81 26.41
C GLU A 132 -7.39 12.78 26.79
N LYS A 133 -8.28 12.40 25.87
CA LYS A 133 -9.73 12.29 26.14
C LYS A 133 -10.03 11.24 27.21
N MET A 134 -9.30 10.12 27.20
CA MET A 134 -9.45 9.03 28.16
C MET A 134 -8.89 9.42 29.54
N ILE A 135 -7.69 10.01 29.60
CA ILE A 135 -7.04 10.48 30.84
C ILE A 135 -7.89 11.52 31.57
N ARG A 136 -8.60 12.39 30.82
CA ARG A 136 -9.56 13.36 31.43
C ARG A 136 -10.76 12.69 32.09
N ARG A 137 -11.13 11.47 31.66
CA ARG A 137 -12.30 10.72 32.15
C ARG A 137 -11.95 9.70 33.23
N GLN A 138 -10.80 9.05 33.09
CA GLN A 138 -10.36 8.02 34.02
C GLN A 138 -8.85 8.16 34.28
N LYS A 139 -8.45 8.02 35.56
CA LYS A 139 -7.03 8.01 35.92
C LYS A 139 -6.36 6.76 35.36
N PRO A 140 -5.22 6.89 34.64
CA PRO A 140 -4.42 5.73 34.21
C PRO A 140 -3.96 4.89 35.41
N LEU A 141 -3.97 3.58 35.27
CA LEU A 141 -3.48 2.63 36.26
C LEU A 141 -2.00 2.33 36.05
N TYR A 142 -1.55 2.26 34.81
CA TYR A 142 -0.17 2.00 34.42
C TYR A 142 0.10 2.52 33.00
N VAL A 143 1.39 2.67 32.69
CA VAL A 143 1.90 2.90 31.32
C VAL A 143 3.02 1.89 31.09
N ASN A 144 2.95 1.17 29.96
CA ASN A 144 4.02 0.29 29.49
C ASN A 144 4.56 0.84 28.17
N VAL A 145 5.87 0.80 28.04
CA VAL A 145 6.59 1.31 26.87
C VAL A 145 7.67 0.30 26.45
N ASP A 146 7.73 0.00 25.18
CA ASP A 146 8.89 -0.58 24.53
C ASP A 146 9.48 0.48 23.60
N MET A 147 10.80 0.66 23.56
CA MET A 147 11.46 1.68 22.72
C MET A 147 12.85 1.25 22.25
N ALA A 148 13.32 1.81 21.14
CA ALA A 148 14.73 1.90 20.87
C ALA A 148 15.32 3.17 21.56
N THR A 149 16.54 3.08 22.05
CA THR A 149 17.18 4.22 22.75
C THR A 149 17.36 5.45 21.87
N GLN A 150 17.48 5.27 20.55
CA GLN A 150 17.62 6.35 19.56
C GLN A 150 16.40 7.29 19.55
N VAL A 151 15.21 6.78 19.89
CA VAL A 151 13.94 7.52 19.89
C VAL A 151 13.42 7.85 21.30
N ALA A 152 14.29 7.80 22.30
CA ALA A 152 13.93 8.11 23.68
C ALA A 152 13.46 9.55 23.88
N PHE A 153 14.00 10.54 23.12
CA PHE A 153 13.57 11.94 23.21
C PHE A 153 12.14 12.18 22.69
N PRO A 154 11.76 11.74 21.46
CA PRO A 154 10.40 11.88 20.97
C PRO A 154 9.39 11.14 21.85
N LEU A 155 9.72 9.96 22.37
CA LEU A 155 8.90 9.27 23.35
C LEU A 155 8.70 10.12 24.63
N ALA A 156 9.78 10.70 25.18
CA ALA A 156 9.71 11.58 26.35
C ALA A 156 8.80 12.79 26.09
N TYR A 157 8.83 13.34 24.87
CA TYR A 157 7.93 14.42 24.48
C TYR A 157 6.46 13.98 24.47
N ILE A 158 6.14 12.82 23.89
CA ILE A 158 4.79 12.26 23.86
C ILE A 158 4.26 12.01 25.28
N LEU A 159 5.11 11.43 26.15
CA LEU A 159 4.75 11.25 27.57
C LEU A 159 4.56 12.58 28.29
N SER A 160 5.35 13.61 27.95
CA SER A 160 5.19 14.97 28.51
C SER A 160 3.86 15.62 28.08
N CYS A 161 3.42 15.40 26.84
CA CYS A 161 2.10 15.86 26.38
C CYS A 161 0.96 15.21 27.17
N LEU A 162 1.06 13.91 27.46
CA LEU A 162 0.02 13.17 28.19
C LEU A 162 0.05 13.42 29.70
N PHE A 163 1.24 13.70 30.27
CA PHE A 163 1.46 13.91 31.70
C PHE A 163 2.16 15.25 31.97
N PRO A 164 1.59 16.41 31.55
CA PRO A 164 2.27 17.72 31.59
C PRO A 164 2.57 18.26 32.98
N ARG A 165 1.97 17.69 34.02
CA ARG A 165 2.18 18.10 35.43
C ARG A 165 3.13 17.18 36.18
N CYS A 166 3.75 16.23 35.50
CA CYS A 166 4.67 15.28 36.11
C CYS A 166 6.02 15.96 36.36
N LYS A 167 6.17 16.61 37.53
CA LYS A 167 7.42 17.30 37.88
C LYS A 167 8.57 16.38 38.32
N LYS A 168 8.31 15.11 38.61
CA LYS A 168 9.34 14.17 39.05
C LYS A 168 9.05 12.78 38.53
N ILE A 169 9.90 12.31 37.63
CA ILE A 169 10.04 10.89 37.31
C ILE A 169 11.03 10.33 38.33
N ARG A 170 10.74 9.15 38.88
CA ARG A 170 11.63 8.47 39.80
C ARG A 170 11.88 7.06 39.27
N THR A 171 13.14 6.67 39.19
CA THR A 171 13.51 5.27 38.97
C THR A 171 13.15 4.45 40.22
N ILE A 172 12.48 3.32 40.02
CA ILE A 172 12.09 2.41 41.09
C ILE A 172 13.01 1.19 41.10
N GLU A 173 13.19 0.59 39.95
CA GLU A 173 13.91 -0.68 39.79
C GLU A 173 14.57 -0.72 38.41
N LYS A 174 15.74 -1.37 38.33
CA LYS A 174 16.50 -1.54 37.09
C LYS A 174 16.89 -3.01 36.96
N ALA A 175 16.55 -3.62 35.83
CA ALA A 175 17.04 -4.92 35.41
C ALA A 175 17.76 -4.73 34.05
N ILE A 176 19.10 -4.91 34.06
CA ILE A 176 19.89 -4.93 32.83
C ILE A 176 20.12 -6.41 32.51
N THR A 177 19.73 -6.77 31.27
CA THR A 177 19.88 -8.13 30.76
C THR A 177 20.96 -8.17 29.66
N GLU A 178 21.41 -9.37 29.28
CA GLU A 178 22.26 -9.55 28.10
C GLU A 178 21.44 -9.56 26.81
N ASP A 179 20.12 -9.63 26.95
CA ASP A 179 19.16 -9.58 25.85
C ASP A 179 19.13 -8.20 25.16
N PRO A 180 18.51 -8.08 23.96
CA PRO A 180 18.39 -6.81 23.26
C PRO A 180 17.73 -5.69 24.09
N PHE A 181 16.90 -6.04 25.07
CA PHE A 181 16.12 -5.08 25.86
C PHE A 181 16.51 -5.04 27.32
N ASP A 182 16.90 -3.87 27.81
CA ASP A 182 17.01 -3.56 29.23
C ASP A 182 15.66 -3.08 29.78
N MET A 183 15.34 -3.37 31.04
CA MET A 183 14.07 -2.99 31.68
C MET A 183 14.30 -2.03 32.84
N VAL A 184 13.53 -0.95 32.90
CA VAL A 184 13.56 0.00 34.02
C VAL A 184 12.14 0.40 34.41
N GLY A 185 11.84 0.32 35.70
CA GLY A 185 10.60 0.83 36.29
C GLY A 185 10.74 2.29 36.72
N PHE A 186 9.76 3.12 36.34
CA PHE A 186 9.65 4.52 36.72
C PHE A 186 8.28 4.83 37.32
N LYS A 187 8.12 6.05 37.82
CA LYS A 187 6.83 6.66 38.16
C LYS A 187 6.64 7.98 37.45
N LEU A 188 5.52 8.13 36.75
CA LEU A 188 5.02 9.40 36.24
C LEU A 188 4.04 10.01 37.25
N GLY A 189 4.55 10.79 38.19
CA GLY A 189 3.76 11.17 39.39
C GLY A 189 3.37 9.95 40.20
N ASP A 190 2.08 9.59 40.24
CA ASP A 190 1.56 8.39 40.90
C ASP A 190 1.37 7.18 39.95
N VAL A 191 1.53 7.37 38.67
CA VAL A 191 1.29 6.31 37.66
C VAL A 191 2.55 5.50 37.44
N PRO A 192 2.56 4.19 37.65
CA PRO A 192 3.66 3.32 37.30
C PRO A 192 3.96 3.37 35.80
N LEU A 193 5.23 3.47 35.44
CA LEU A 193 5.72 3.41 34.06
C LEU A 193 6.78 2.30 33.98
N SER A 194 6.52 1.27 33.19
CA SER A 194 7.51 0.26 32.83
C SER A 194 8.09 0.59 31.46
N VAL A 195 9.40 0.70 31.36
CA VAL A 195 10.11 0.95 30.10
C VAL A 195 11.02 -0.22 29.82
N ARG A 196 10.85 -0.81 28.66
CA ARG A 196 11.74 -1.81 28.06
C ARG A 196 12.45 -1.13 26.88
N ALA A 197 13.77 -0.98 26.96
CA ALA A 197 14.54 -0.28 25.94
C ALA A 197 15.52 -1.21 25.23
N GLN A 198 15.45 -1.25 23.91
CA GLN A 198 16.52 -1.81 23.11
C GLN A 198 17.74 -0.90 23.23
N ASN A 199 18.67 -1.29 24.11
CA ASN A 199 19.87 -0.52 24.41
C ASN A 199 21.09 -1.07 23.66
N GLN A 200 20.95 -1.27 22.35
CA GLN A 200 21.96 -1.81 21.46
C GLN A 200 22.00 -0.97 20.17
N MET A 201 23.19 -0.81 19.60
CA MET A 201 23.41 -0.10 18.34
C MET A 201 24.42 -0.85 17.48
N GLU A 202 24.18 -0.92 16.18
CA GLU A 202 25.15 -1.47 15.23
C GLU A 202 26.34 -0.50 15.05
N ARG A 203 27.55 -1.04 15.06
CA ARG A 203 28.78 -0.25 14.88
C ARG A 203 28.81 0.37 13.48
N GLY A 204 28.83 1.71 13.42
CA GLY A 204 28.89 2.47 12.17
C GLY A 204 27.54 2.72 11.47
N ALA A 205 26.48 2.02 11.85
CA ALA A 205 25.12 2.15 11.29
C ALA A 205 24.06 2.10 12.41
N GLY A 206 24.26 2.91 13.46
CA GLY A 206 23.47 2.82 14.71
C GLY A 206 21.95 2.95 14.56
N ASP A 207 21.48 3.53 13.47
CA ASP A 207 20.05 3.67 13.20
C ASP A 207 19.43 2.44 12.50
N ASN A 208 20.26 1.48 12.05
CA ASN A 208 19.79 0.32 11.26
C ASN A 208 19.45 -0.91 12.10
N TYR A 209 19.85 -0.96 13.38
CA TYR A 209 19.57 -2.09 14.27
C TYR A 209 18.45 -1.73 15.25
N THR A 210 17.24 -1.56 14.75
CA THR A 210 16.07 -1.14 15.52
C THR A 210 14.93 -2.14 15.32
N HIS A 211 14.57 -2.90 16.37
CA HIS A 211 13.45 -3.83 16.32
C HIS A 211 12.09 -3.11 16.27
N LEU A 212 12.00 -1.94 16.87
CA LEU A 212 10.82 -1.05 16.86
C LEU A 212 11.31 0.38 17.16
N PHE A 213 10.52 1.38 16.81
CA PHE A 213 10.77 2.74 17.28
C PHE A 213 10.29 2.86 18.73
N PHE A 214 8.98 2.94 18.97
CA PHE A 214 8.39 2.78 20.29
C PHE A 214 6.94 2.33 20.22
N GLN A 215 6.55 1.55 21.22
CA GLN A 215 5.19 1.11 21.50
C GLN A 215 4.76 1.69 22.85
N ILE A 216 3.52 2.16 22.97
CA ILE A 216 2.97 2.71 24.21
C ILE A 216 1.64 2.05 24.51
N SER A 217 1.45 1.56 25.74
CA SER A 217 0.18 1.06 26.23
C SER A 217 -0.20 1.73 27.54
N ILE A 218 -1.39 2.37 27.58
CA ILE A 218 -1.94 3.02 28.76
C ILE A 218 -3.13 2.20 29.26
N GLY A 219 -3.00 1.65 30.46
CA GLY A 219 -4.06 0.90 31.12
C GLY A 219 -4.99 1.78 31.93
N PHE A 220 -6.29 1.59 31.73
CA PHE A 220 -7.39 2.23 32.45
C PHE A 220 -8.25 1.18 33.15
N PRO A 221 -9.09 1.55 34.14
CA PRO A 221 -10.09 0.65 34.68
C PRO A 221 -10.98 -0.01 33.65
N ALA A 222 -11.31 0.69 32.56
CA ALA A 222 -12.17 0.19 31.48
C ALA A 222 -11.45 -0.63 30.41
N GLY A 223 -10.13 -0.54 30.27
CA GLY A 223 -9.40 -1.23 29.21
C GLY A 223 -8.00 -0.65 28.99
N THR A 224 -7.42 -0.94 27.83
CA THR A 224 -6.07 -0.49 27.47
C THR A 224 -6.07 0.18 26.09
N LEU A 225 -5.51 1.39 26.00
CA LEU A 225 -5.22 2.06 24.76
C LEU A 225 -3.77 1.80 24.38
N SER A 226 -3.52 1.31 23.18
CA SER A 226 -2.17 0.99 22.69
C SER A 226 -1.88 1.68 21.36
N LEU A 227 -0.67 2.21 21.23
CA LEU A 227 0.02 2.54 19.98
C LEU A 227 1.04 1.42 19.75
N THR A 228 0.94 0.69 18.65
CA THR A 228 1.77 -0.51 18.40
C THR A 228 3.15 -0.19 17.86
N ASP A 229 3.31 0.92 17.16
CA ASP A 229 4.56 1.57 16.73
C ASP A 229 4.21 2.98 16.26
N ILE A 230 5.21 3.83 15.99
CA ILE A 230 5.00 5.20 15.46
C ILE A 230 4.23 5.23 14.13
N HIS A 231 4.34 4.18 13.32
CA HIS A 231 3.58 3.96 12.08
C HIS A 231 2.49 2.91 12.24
N GLY A 232 2.32 2.38 13.45
CA GLY A 232 1.46 1.24 13.73
C GLY A 232 0.00 1.60 13.96
N ALA A 233 -0.74 0.61 14.47
CA ALA A 233 -2.13 0.77 14.78
C ALA A 233 -2.34 1.46 16.15
N VAL A 234 -3.45 2.20 16.27
CA VAL A 234 -3.98 2.70 17.56
C VAL A 234 -5.18 1.86 17.92
N VAL A 235 -5.04 1.08 18.99
CA VAL A 235 -5.98 0.02 19.35
C VAL A 235 -6.51 0.26 20.77
N TRP A 236 -7.84 0.22 20.93
CA TRP A 236 -8.50 0.10 22.22
C TRP A 236 -8.88 -1.35 22.45
N ARG A 237 -8.46 -1.91 23.59
CA ARG A 237 -8.86 -3.22 24.06
C ARG A 237 -9.71 -3.05 25.32
N LEU A 238 -11.00 -3.42 25.22
CA LEU A 238 -11.92 -3.38 26.34
C LEU A 238 -11.52 -4.39 27.42
N ARG A 239 -11.61 -4.02 28.70
CA ARG A 239 -11.43 -4.95 29.80
C ARG A 239 -12.62 -5.92 29.86
N MET A 240 -12.32 -7.21 29.80
CA MET A 240 -13.35 -8.22 29.94
C MET A 240 -13.97 -8.16 31.35
N THR A 241 -15.31 -8.09 31.40
CA THR A 241 -16.06 -8.14 32.64
C THR A 241 -17.19 -9.15 32.44
N ILE A 242 -17.16 -10.20 33.26
CA ILE A 242 -18.19 -11.25 33.24
C ILE A 242 -19.05 -11.07 34.50
N PRO A 243 -20.37 -10.84 34.39
CA PRO A 243 -21.27 -10.78 35.53
C PRO A 243 -21.31 -12.16 36.25
N GLU A 244 -21.25 -12.15 37.56
CA GLU A 244 -21.22 -13.38 38.39
C GLU A 244 -22.38 -14.36 38.12
N GLN A 245 -23.51 -13.88 37.65
CA GLN A 245 -24.72 -14.66 37.41
C GLN A 245 -24.87 -15.18 35.97
N MET A 246 -23.90 -14.93 35.06
CA MET A 246 -24.04 -15.23 33.64
C MET A 246 -22.92 -16.13 33.11
N TRP A 247 -22.96 -17.40 33.46
CA TRP A 247 -21.94 -18.37 32.99
C TRP A 247 -22.40 -19.23 31.81
N VAL A 248 -23.68 -19.19 31.41
CA VAL A 248 -24.21 -20.01 30.33
C VAL A 248 -24.16 -19.22 29.01
N PRO A 249 -23.34 -19.65 28.03
CA PRO A 249 -23.18 -18.92 26.74
C PRO A 249 -24.51 -18.68 26.03
N ARG A 250 -25.47 -19.59 26.13
CA ARG A 250 -26.80 -19.46 25.54
C ARG A 250 -27.60 -18.30 26.14
N GLU A 251 -27.51 -18.10 27.48
CA GLU A 251 -28.18 -17.01 28.15
C GLU A 251 -27.49 -15.65 27.88
N LEU A 252 -26.17 -15.63 27.71
CA LEU A 252 -25.43 -14.42 27.36
C LEU A 252 -25.91 -13.84 26.03
N LYS A 253 -26.26 -14.67 25.05
CA LYS A 253 -26.77 -14.22 23.75
C LYS A 253 -28.05 -13.40 23.86
N GLU A 254 -28.91 -13.72 24.83
CA GLU A 254 -30.20 -13.06 25.03
C GLU A 254 -30.16 -11.97 26.09
N LYS A 255 -29.42 -12.19 27.19
CA LYS A 255 -29.49 -11.40 28.43
C LYS A 255 -28.24 -10.59 28.72
N ALA A 256 -27.20 -10.61 27.86
CA ALA A 256 -25.97 -9.87 28.10
C ALA A 256 -26.25 -8.35 28.25
N PRO A 257 -25.66 -7.69 29.27
CA PRO A 257 -25.75 -6.24 29.41
C PRO A 257 -25.10 -5.54 28.23
N THR A 258 -25.50 -4.30 27.96
CA THR A 258 -25.01 -3.51 26.82
C THR A 258 -23.48 -3.41 26.81
N SER A 259 -22.82 -3.31 27.96
CA SER A 259 -21.37 -3.26 28.08
C SER A 259 -20.64 -4.52 27.56
N MET A 260 -21.30 -5.68 27.57
CA MET A 260 -20.75 -6.93 27.00
C MET A 260 -21.00 -7.07 25.49
N ARG A 261 -21.81 -6.19 24.91
CA ARG A 261 -22.12 -6.16 23.47
C ARG A 261 -21.20 -5.22 22.69
N GLU A 262 -20.35 -4.46 23.41
CA GLU A 262 -19.34 -3.61 22.79
C GLU A 262 -18.22 -4.47 22.18
N GLU A 263 -17.56 -3.93 21.15
CA GLU A 263 -16.41 -4.55 20.52
C GLU A 263 -15.28 -4.75 21.56
N SER A 264 -14.78 -5.97 21.68
CA SER A 264 -13.66 -6.28 22.57
C SER A 264 -12.36 -5.58 22.17
N ILE A 265 -12.18 -5.35 20.86
CA ILE A 265 -11.07 -4.63 20.26
C ILE A 265 -11.61 -3.65 19.22
N ARG A 266 -11.16 -2.39 19.31
CA ARG A 266 -11.48 -1.33 18.35
C ARG A 266 -10.20 -0.69 17.83
N ILE A 267 -10.03 -0.65 16.51
CA ILE A 267 -8.91 0.01 15.85
C ILE A 267 -9.34 1.45 15.51
N PHE A 268 -8.64 2.44 16.07
CA PHE A 268 -8.88 3.86 15.80
C PHE A 268 -8.07 4.40 14.63
N TYR A 269 -6.95 3.77 14.33
CA TYR A 269 -6.05 4.10 13.23
C TYR A 269 -5.24 2.89 12.84
N SER A 270 -4.94 2.75 11.56
CA SER A 270 -4.00 1.77 11.03
C SER A 270 -3.32 2.35 9.79
N CYS A 271 -2.01 2.17 9.69
CA CYS A 271 -1.19 2.50 8.51
C CYS A 271 -0.99 1.25 7.63
N ALA A 272 -1.97 0.35 7.62
CA ALA A 272 -1.88 -0.91 6.88
C ALA A 272 -1.58 -0.66 5.39
N GLY A 273 -0.60 -1.38 4.89
CA GLY A 273 -0.25 -1.39 3.48
C GLY A 273 0.78 -0.36 3.03
N MET A 274 1.21 0.60 3.85
CA MET A 274 2.32 1.48 3.51
C MET A 274 3.66 0.75 3.64
N SER A 275 4.52 0.89 2.64
CA SER A 275 5.91 0.43 2.70
C SER A 275 6.80 1.43 3.46
N TYR A 276 7.98 0.99 3.90
CA TYR A 276 8.96 1.93 4.46
C TYR A 276 9.43 2.96 3.43
N GLU A 277 9.44 2.62 2.15
CA GLU A 277 9.72 3.59 1.09
C GLU A 277 8.71 4.73 1.09
N GLU A 278 7.40 4.43 1.10
CA GLU A 278 6.33 5.43 1.17
C GLU A 278 6.37 6.23 2.48
N ILE A 279 6.68 5.56 3.60
CA ILE A 279 6.84 6.22 4.90
C ILE A 279 7.98 7.25 4.86
N LEU A 280 9.16 6.87 4.34
CA LEU A 280 10.34 7.71 4.34
C LEU A 280 10.30 8.79 3.26
N SER A 281 9.68 8.51 2.10
CA SER A 281 9.60 9.45 0.99
C SER A 281 8.44 10.44 1.08
N GLU A 282 7.36 10.10 1.81
CA GLU A 282 6.16 10.93 1.87
C GLU A 282 5.73 11.28 3.29
N LEU A 283 5.56 10.27 4.17
CA LEU A 283 4.99 10.49 5.48
C LEU A 283 5.91 11.32 6.38
N TRP A 284 7.22 11.01 6.40
CA TRP A 284 8.18 11.75 7.19
C TRP A 284 8.42 13.18 6.68
N PRO A 285 8.60 13.42 5.37
CA PRO A 285 8.66 14.78 4.83
C PRO A 285 7.42 15.61 5.19
N ASN A 286 6.21 15.05 5.08
CA ASN A 286 4.98 15.73 5.44
C ASN A 286 4.90 16.06 6.94
N ALA A 287 5.38 15.17 7.82
CA ALA A 287 5.46 15.42 9.25
C ALA A 287 6.47 16.54 9.60
N ILE A 288 7.61 16.58 8.91
CA ILE A 288 8.60 17.66 9.04
C ILE A 288 8.01 18.97 8.54
N LEU A 289 7.30 18.95 7.42
CA LEU A 289 6.66 20.15 6.87
C LEU A 289 5.66 20.75 7.86
N ALA A 290 4.93 19.92 8.64
CA ALA A 290 4.05 20.40 9.69
C ALA A 290 4.81 21.17 10.80
N ASP A 291 6.03 20.75 11.18
CA ASP A 291 6.86 21.50 12.13
C ASP A 291 7.38 22.83 11.54
N ILE A 292 7.69 22.84 10.22
CA ILE A 292 8.09 24.06 9.50
C ILE A 292 6.90 25.04 9.43
N HIS A 293 5.71 24.57 9.08
CA HIS A 293 4.50 25.39 9.08
C HIS A 293 4.20 25.97 10.46
N TYR A 294 4.36 25.17 11.50
CA TYR A 294 4.20 25.65 12.88
C TYR A 294 5.15 26.80 13.22
N LEU A 295 6.44 26.69 12.80
CA LEU A 295 7.41 27.77 12.99
C LEU A 295 7.03 29.01 12.16
N ALA A 296 6.56 28.85 10.93
CA ALA A 296 6.11 29.96 10.09
C ALA A 296 4.91 30.71 10.73
N GLU A 297 3.91 29.97 11.25
CA GLU A 297 2.79 30.58 11.99
C GLU A 297 3.28 31.32 13.27
N LEU A 298 4.33 30.81 13.92
CA LEU A 298 4.93 31.47 15.07
C LEU A 298 5.62 32.81 14.67
N ILE A 299 6.29 32.82 13.53
CA ILE A 299 6.92 34.03 12.95
C ILE A 299 5.85 35.11 12.67
N GLU A 300 4.69 34.69 12.17
CA GLU A 300 3.53 35.56 11.93
C GLU A 300 2.79 35.99 13.21
N GLY A 301 3.23 35.54 14.37
CA GLY A 301 2.61 35.90 15.67
C GLY A 301 1.34 35.13 16.01
N LYS A 302 0.95 34.12 15.24
CA LYS A 302 -0.32 33.39 15.40
C LYS A 302 -0.33 32.37 16.55
N LYS A 303 0.83 31.82 16.94
CA LYS A 303 0.95 30.65 17.85
C LYS A 303 1.68 30.94 19.18
N ILE A 304 1.78 32.19 19.62
CA ILE A 304 2.63 32.59 20.77
C ILE A 304 2.27 31.84 22.06
N ASN A 305 0.99 31.78 22.41
CA ASN A 305 0.54 31.11 23.66
C ASN A 305 0.75 29.59 23.58
N GLU A 306 0.48 28.99 22.45
CA GLU A 306 0.68 27.56 22.19
C GLU A 306 2.18 27.21 22.25
N ASN A 307 3.05 28.06 21.68
CA ASN A 307 4.50 27.88 21.71
C ASN A 307 5.05 27.95 23.13
N ASN A 308 4.56 28.86 23.97
CA ASN A 308 4.97 28.93 25.38
C ASN A 308 4.65 27.59 26.09
N TYR A 309 3.49 27.02 25.85
CA TYR A 309 3.13 25.72 26.41
C TYR A 309 3.98 24.60 25.82
N LYS A 310 4.17 24.55 24.49
CA LYS A 310 5.03 23.58 23.78
C LYS A 310 6.46 23.62 24.32
N ASN A 311 7.02 24.81 24.58
CA ASN A 311 8.37 24.97 25.14
C ASN A 311 8.49 24.35 26.54
N VAL A 312 7.47 24.47 27.38
CA VAL A 312 7.44 23.80 28.70
C VAL A 312 7.44 22.29 28.56
N LEU A 313 6.67 21.76 27.62
CA LEU A 313 6.65 20.31 27.34
C LEU A 313 7.98 19.80 26.80
N ILE A 314 8.64 20.58 25.92
CA ILE A 314 9.96 20.23 25.37
C ILE A 314 11.03 20.21 26.48
N LEU A 315 11.02 21.20 27.39
CA LEU A 315 11.93 21.19 28.55
C LEU A 315 11.69 19.98 29.44
N GLN A 316 10.43 19.66 29.74
CA GLN A 316 10.08 18.44 30.50
C GLN A 316 10.52 17.17 29.76
N ALA A 317 10.36 17.11 28.44
CA ALA A 317 10.79 15.98 27.63
C ALA A 317 12.31 15.80 27.68
N SER A 318 13.07 16.90 27.62
CA SER A 318 14.53 16.86 27.73
C SER A 318 15.00 16.36 29.09
N GLU A 319 14.37 16.79 30.19
CA GLU A 319 14.63 16.27 31.53
C GLU A 319 14.31 14.76 31.62
N MET A 320 13.18 14.32 31.05
CA MET A 320 12.77 12.92 31.00
C MET A 320 13.73 12.08 30.18
N TRP A 321 14.13 12.57 29.02
CA TRP A 321 15.14 11.94 28.18
C TRP A 321 16.48 11.75 28.89
N HIS A 322 16.93 12.77 29.62
CA HIS A 322 18.14 12.65 30.48
C HIS A 322 18.00 11.57 31.53
N MET A 323 16.84 11.42 32.15
CA MET A 323 16.57 10.36 33.12
C MET A 323 16.59 8.97 32.47
N PHE A 324 16.00 8.79 31.29
CA PHE A 324 16.04 7.52 30.56
C PHE A 324 17.49 7.17 30.20
N THR A 325 18.25 8.08 29.60
CA THR A 325 19.64 7.85 29.20
C THR A 325 20.52 7.57 30.43
N SER A 326 20.29 8.25 31.57
CA SER A 326 21.02 7.99 32.80
C SER A 326 20.69 6.62 33.40
N ALA A 327 19.44 6.16 33.26
CA ALA A 327 19.00 4.88 33.77
C ALA A 327 19.49 3.70 32.91
N PHE A 328 19.43 3.82 31.58
CA PHE A 328 19.84 2.75 30.66
C PHE A 328 21.35 2.75 30.41
N GLY A 329 22.01 3.89 30.51
CA GLY A 329 23.44 4.07 30.18
C GLY A 329 23.67 4.18 28.66
N TYR A 330 24.91 4.00 28.24
CA TYR A 330 25.27 4.00 26.82
C TYR A 330 24.82 2.71 26.14
N PRO A 331 24.35 2.78 24.88
CA PRO A 331 24.01 1.60 24.11
C PRO A 331 25.21 0.66 23.94
N LYS A 332 24.96 -0.63 24.01
CA LYS A 332 25.94 -1.67 23.72
C LYS A 332 26.17 -1.76 22.21
N GLU A 333 27.43 -1.81 21.76
CA GLU A 333 27.73 -2.05 20.35
C GLU A 333 27.47 -3.51 19.97
N CYS A 334 26.67 -3.72 18.92
CA CYS A 334 26.49 -5.00 18.27
C CYS A 334 27.41 -5.11 17.06
N LEU A 335 28.19 -6.20 16.97
CA LEU A 335 29.14 -6.42 15.89
C LEU A 335 28.55 -7.10 14.65
N ASN A 336 27.42 -7.79 14.79
CA ASN A 336 26.75 -8.51 13.72
C ASN A 336 25.25 -8.32 13.90
N ALA A 337 24.67 -7.30 13.31
CA ALA A 337 23.23 -7.29 13.08
C ALA A 337 22.92 -8.42 12.10
N LEU A 338 22.17 -9.41 12.56
CA LEU A 338 21.68 -10.47 11.68
C LEU A 338 20.65 -9.83 10.75
N ASN A 339 21.06 -9.55 9.52
CA ASN A 339 20.16 -9.12 8.46
C ASN A 339 19.47 -10.36 7.85
N GLU A 340 18.82 -11.17 8.70
CA GLU A 340 17.97 -12.24 8.23
C GLU A 340 16.64 -11.65 7.79
N TYR A 341 16.40 -11.70 6.49
CA TYR A 341 15.12 -11.32 5.89
C TYR A 341 14.17 -12.50 5.97
N LEU A 342 13.02 -12.30 6.60
CA LEU A 342 11.92 -13.26 6.60
C LEU A 342 10.90 -12.81 5.56
N ASP A 343 10.72 -13.57 4.48
CA ASP A 343 9.69 -13.30 3.48
C ASP A 343 8.31 -13.73 4.00
N ILE A 344 7.59 -12.79 4.57
CA ILE A 344 6.23 -13.03 5.10
C ILE A 344 5.27 -13.41 3.98
N GLU A 345 5.48 -12.90 2.76
CA GLU A 345 4.63 -13.23 1.62
C GLU A 345 4.80 -14.69 1.19
N GLU A 346 6.02 -15.24 1.32
CA GLU A 346 6.29 -16.66 1.08
C GLU A 346 5.54 -17.54 2.11
N ILE A 347 5.61 -17.19 3.40
CA ILE A 347 4.90 -17.92 4.46
C ILE A 347 3.39 -17.91 4.22
N ILE A 348 2.82 -16.74 3.87
CA ILE A 348 1.40 -16.65 3.56
C ILE A 348 1.06 -17.44 2.29
N ALA A 349 1.92 -17.39 1.27
CA ALA A 349 1.73 -18.16 0.04
C ALA A 349 1.75 -19.67 0.29
N GLU A 350 2.61 -20.16 1.19
CA GLU A 350 2.61 -21.56 1.64
C GLU A 350 1.30 -21.94 2.32
N GLU A 351 0.79 -21.10 3.22
CA GLU A 351 -0.52 -21.33 3.88
C GLU A 351 -1.64 -21.46 2.85
N PHE A 352 -1.67 -20.56 1.85
CA PHE A 352 -2.69 -20.57 0.80
C PHE A 352 -2.53 -21.71 -0.20
N SER A 353 -1.31 -22.23 -0.40
CA SER A 353 -1.04 -23.30 -1.38
C SER A 353 -1.78 -24.60 -1.09
N ALA A 354 -2.01 -24.90 0.18
CA ALA A 354 -2.74 -26.10 0.63
C ALA A 354 -4.27 -25.96 0.51
N LEU A 355 -4.80 -24.76 0.22
CA LEU A 355 -6.23 -24.49 0.17
C LEU A 355 -6.83 -24.75 -1.20
N THR A 356 -8.07 -25.22 -1.22
CA THR A 356 -8.91 -25.21 -2.44
C THR A 356 -9.20 -23.76 -2.88
N MET A 357 -9.58 -23.56 -4.15
CA MET A 357 -9.92 -22.22 -4.65
C MET A 357 -11.10 -21.59 -3.88
N LYS A 358 -12.07 -22.39 -3.46
CA LYS A 358 -13.18 -21.93 -2.61
C LYS A 358 -12.68 -21.40 -1.26
N GLU A 359 -11.83 -22.15 -0.57
CA GLU A 359 -11.27 -21.75 0.71
C GLU A 359 -10.38 -20.53 0.59
N ARG A 360 -9.61 -20.39 -0.52
CA ARG A 360 -8.86 -19.18 -0.84
C ARG A 360 -9.78 -17.97 -1.00
N TYR A 361 -10.86 -18.12 -1.78
CA TYR A 361 -11.84 -17.06 -1.98
C TYR A 361 -12.48 -16.58 -0.66
N GLU A 362 -12.76 -17.50 0.26
CA GLU A 362 -13.35 -17.19 1.57
C GLU A 362 -12.33 -16.50 2.52
N ARG A 363 -11.04 -16.70 2.34
CA ARG A 363 -9.98 -16.18 3.22
C ARG A 363 -9.28 -14.93 2.71
N VAL A 364 -9.17 -14.74 1.40
CA VAL A 364 -8.54 -13.54 0.83
C VAL A 364 -9.36 -12.30 1.19
N SER A 365 -8.68 -11.32 1.80
CA SER A 365 -9.35 -10.07 2.14
C SER A 365 -9.58 -9.19 0.91
N LYS A 366 -10.62 -8.34 0.99
CA LYS A 366 -10.87 -7.32 -0.04
C LYS A 366 -9.68 -6.36 -0.19
N GLU A 367 -9.04 -5.99 0.91
CA GLU A 367 -7.88 -5.07 0.94
C GLU A 367 -6.67 -5.66 0.22
N GLU A 368 -6.35 -6.93 0.44
CA GLU A 368 -5.28 -7.62 -0.28
C GLU A 368 -5.55 -7.72 -1.77
N THR A 369 -6.79 -8.03 -2.14
CA THR A 369 -7.22 -8.07 -3.54
C THR A 369 -7.07 -6.70 -4.20
N GLU A 370 -7.57 -5.64 -3.58
CA GLU A 370 -7.47 -4.27 -4.08
C GLU A 370 -6.01 -3.80 -4.17
N LYS A 371 -5.17 -4.17 -3.20
CA LYS A 371 -3.74 -3.85 -3.21
C LYS A 371 -3.04 -4.54 -4.39
N CYS A 372 -3.28 -5.84 -4.59
CA CYS A 372 -2.72 -6.59 -5.72
C CYS A 372 -3.16 -6.00 -7.06
N LEU A 373 -4.46 -5.71 -7.23
CA LEU A 373 -4.99 -5.12 -8.46
C LEU A 373 -4.42 -3.72 -8.72
N ARG A 374 -4.25 -2.89 -7.70
CA ARG A 374 -3.59 -1.57 -7.84
C ARG A 374 -2.15 -1.71 -8.32
N LEU A 375 -1.37 -2.63 -7.76
CA LEU A 375 0.02 -2.87 -8.20
C LEU A 375 0.09 -3.40 -9.63
N LEU A 376 -0.78 -4.34 -10.01
CA LEU A 376 -0.87 -4.84 -11.39
C LEU A 376 -1.23 -3.72 -12.38
N ASN A 377 -2.20 -2.88 -12.03
CA ASN A 377 -2.61 -1.75 -12.85
C ASN A 377 -1.48 -0.73 -13.00
N LEU A 378 -0.86 -0.32 -11.89
CA LEU A 378 0.24 0.64 -11.91
C LEU A 378 1.44 0.09 -12.66
N GLY A 379 1.82 -1.17 -12.43
CA GLY A 379 2.87 -1.86 -13.17
C GLY A 379 2.59 -1.89 -14.67
N SER A 380 1.34 -2.15 -15.08
CA SER A 380 0.93 -2.15 -16.49
C SER A 380 1.01 -0.76 -17.12
N ILE A 381 0.56 0.28 -16.41
CA ILE A 381 0.60 1.68 -16.89
C ILE A 381 2.05 2.15 -17.07
N LEU A 382 2.90 1.87 -16.09
CA LEU A 382 4.32 2.23 -16.17
C LEU A 382 5.06 1.40 -17.23
N ALA A 383 4.70 0.13 -17.45
CA ALA A 383 5.24 -0.67 -18.55
C ALA A 383 4.85 -0.09 -19.92
N ILE A 384 3.62 0.40 -20.07
CA ILE A 384 3.18 1.12 -21.28
C ILE A 384 4.03 2.39 -21.46
N LEU A 385 4.17 3.23 -20.43
CA LEU A 385 4.99 4.43 -20.52
C LEU A 385 6.46 4.09 -20.83
N GLN A 386 7.02 3.06 -20.22
CA GLN A 386 8.37 2.56 -20.50
C GLN A 386 8.52 2.13 -21.96
N ALA A 387 7.51 1.47 -22.55
CA ALA A 387 7.55 1.07 -23.95
C ALA A 387 7.68 2.28 -24.88
N PHE A 388 7.06 3.42 -24.57
CA PHE A 388 7.26 4.68 -25.27
C PHE A 388 8.65 5.26 -25.00
N GLN A 389 9.09 5.30 -23.74
CA GLN A 389 10.41 5.83 -23.35
C GLN A 389 11.59 5.05 -23.96
N ASN A 390 11.47 3.75 -24.14
CA ASN A 390 12.46 2.90 -24.83
C ASN A 390 12.64 3.29 -26.31
N ARG A 391 11.73 4.08 -26.87
CA ARG A 391 11.77 4.62 -28.24
C ARG A 391 11.90 6.15 -28.26
N GLU A 392 12.40 6.75 -27.19
CA GLU A 392 12.61 8.20 -27.03
C GLU A 392 11.32 9.01 -27.18
N ILE A 393 10.15 8.42 -26.88
CA ILE A 393 8.84 9.07 -26.83
C ILE A 393 8.52 9.30 -25.35
N PHE A 394 8.13 10.49 -24.96
CA PHE A 394 7.85 10.87 -23.57
C PHE A 394 9.05 10.65 -22.61
N ALA A 395 10.29 10.73 -23.12
CA ALA A 395 11.50 10.65 -22.31
C ALA A 395 11.76 11.98 -21.58
N GLU A 396 11.41 13.10 -22.19
CA GLU A 396 11.60 14.47 -21.67
C GLU A 396 10.27 15.22 -21.68
N GLN A 397 10.07 16.05 -20.65
CA GLN A 397 8.90 16.92 -20.54
C GLN A 397 8.95 18.05 -21.57
N GLY A 398 7.80 18.46 -22.08
CA GLY A 398 7.70 19.61 -23.00
C GLY A 398 7.97 19.27 -24.47
N ILE A 399 8.23 18.01 -24.83
CA ILE A 399 8.33 17.54 -26.20
C ILE A 399 7.00 16.91 -26.62
N SER A 400 6.37 17.42 -27.66
CA SER A 400 5.11 16.89 -28.21
C SER A 400 5.36 16.00 -29.42
N PHE A 401 4.61 14.92 -29.54
CA PHE A 401 4.67 13.94 -30.63
C PHE A 401 3.30 13.80 -31.30
N THR A 402 3.25 13.88 -32.61
CA THR A 402 2.05 13.52 -33.38
C THR A 402 1.81 12.00 -33.32
N ILE A 403 0.57 11.57 -33.60
CA ILE A 403 0.25 10.14 -33.58
C ILE A 403 1.05 9.35 -34.64
N GLU A 404 1.30 9.95 -35.79
CA GLU A 404 2.08 9.38 -36.89
C GLU A 404 3.55 9.19 -36.48
N GLU A 405 4.16 10.17 -35.81
CA GLU A 405 5.52 10.07 -35.27
C GLU A 405 5.61 8.98 -34.21
N ILE A 406 4.60 8.84 -33.36
CA ILE A 406 4.52 7.79 -32.35
C ILE A 406 4.52 6.41 -33.00
N TYR A 407 3.68 6.16 -34.02
CA TYR A 407 3.64 4.87 -34.72
C TYR A 407 4.98 4.54 -35.38
N ILE A 408 5.62 5.53 -36.02
CA ILE A 408 6.91 5.37 -36.69
C ILE A 408 8.01 5.00 -35.67
N ARG A 409 8.12 5.75 -34.57
CA ARG A 409 9.15 5.52 -33.54
C ARG A 409 8.97 4.19 -32.83
N LEU A 410 7.71 3.81 -32.53
CA LEU A 410 7.37 2.51 -31.96
C LEU A 410 7.60 1.36 -32.94
N LYS A 411 7.84 1.61 -34.24
CA LYS A 411 7.83 0.62 -35.32
C LYS A 411 6.56 -0.24 -35.32
N CYS A 412 5.45 0.39 -34.96
CA CYS A 412 4.19 -0.28 -34.73
C CYS A 412 3.60 -0.79 -36.04
N GLN A 413 3.28 -2.08 -36.10
CA GLN A 413 2.57 -2.65 -37.25
C GLN A 413 1.16 -2.04 -37.36
N PRO A 414 0.64 -1.77 -38.59
CA PRO A 414 -0.66 -1.12 -38.75
C PRO A 414 -1.82 -1.80 -38.03
N GLU A 415 -1.77 -3.10 -37.90
CA GLU A 415 -2.78 -3.90 -37.18
C GLU A 415 -2.84 -3.63 -35.69
N PHE A 416 -1.79 -3.03 -35.10
CA PHE A 416 -1.72 -2.71 -33.65
C PHE A 416 -1.92 -1.22 -33.36
N HIS A 417 -2.19 -0.36 -34.35
CA HIS A 417 -2.43 1.08 -34.13
C HIS A 417 -3.52 1.33 -33.08
N PHE A 418 -4.61 0.54 -33.12
CA PHE A 418 -5.70 0.66 -32.15
C PHE A 418 -5.26 0.38 -30.70
N ILE A 419 -4.23 -0.44 -30.49
CA ILE A 419 -3.65 -0.72 -29.18
C ILE A 419 -2.91 0.52 -28.67
N VAL A 420 -2.08 1.13 -29.52
CA VAL A 420 -1.34 2.35 -29.20
C VAL A 420 -2.30 3.49 -28.90
N ASP A 421 -3.38 3.67 -29.67
CA ASP A 421 -4.42 4.66 -29.41
C ASP A 421 -5.05 4.47 -28.04
N ARG A 422 -5.33 3.20 -27.68
CA ARG A 422 -5.87 2.87 -26.37
C ARG A 422 -4.87 3.17 -25.26
N TRP A 423 -3.57 2.89 -25.46
CA TRP A 423 -2.52 3.19 -24.48
C TRP A 423 -2.37 4.70 -24.24
N LEU A 424 -2.41 5.51 -25.29
CA LEU A 424 -2.39 6.97 -25.17
C LEU A 424 -3.59 7.49 -24.38
N ASN A 425 -4.78 6.92 -24.62
CA ASN A 425 -5.97 7.27 -23.86
C ASN A 425 -5.83 6.86 -22.36
N ILE A 426 -5.24 5.71 -22.06
CA ILE A 426 -4.98 5.25 -20.68
C ILE A 426 -3.99 6.22 -20.02
N LEU A 427 -2.83 6.48 -20.63
CA LEU A 427 -1.84 7.39 -20.07
C LEU A 427 -2.40 8.82 -19.85
N SER A 428 -3.28 9.28 -20.73
CA SER A 428 -3.97 10.57 -20.57
C SER A 428 -4.98 10.54 -19.41
N ALA A 429 -5.72 9.44 -19.24
CA ALA A 429 -6.68 9.27 -18.14
C ALA A 429 -6.00 9.22 -16.77
N TYR A 430 -4.73 8.78 -16.71
CA TYR A 430 -3.89 8.81 -15.51
C TYR A 430 -3.05 10.10 -15.40
N GLU A 431 -3.34 11.10 -16.23
CA GLU A 431 -2.68 12.42 -16.24
C GLU A 431 -1.15 12.35 -16.43
N LEU A 432 -0.61 11.25 -16.94
CA LEU A 432 0.82 11.09 -17.24
C LEU A 432 1.20 11.85 -18.51
N ILE A 433 0.31 11.90 -19.47
CA ILE A 433 0.47 12.67 -20.71
C ILE A 433 -0.77 13.55 -20.93
N SER A 434 -0.60 14.62 -21.70
CA SER A 434 -1.69 15.46 -22.21
C SER A 434 -1.60 15.62 -23.72
N ARG A 435 -2.71 16.02 -24.33
CA ARG A 435 -2.77 16.33 -25.78
C ARG A 435 -2.93 17.81 -25.98
N ASP A 436 -2.04 18.41 -26.75
CA ASP A 436 -2.09 19.80 -27.19
C ASP A 436 -2.32 19.92 -28.71
N GLN A 437 -2.12 21.13 -29.28
CA GLN A 437 -2.26 21.39 -30.74
C GLN A 437 -1.16 20.67 -31.55
N ASN A 438 -0.03 20.32 -30.94
CA ASN A 438 1.13 19.74 -31.61
C ASN A 438 1.18 18.20 -31.42
N GLY A 439 0.33 17.63 -30.58
CA GLY A 439 0.27 16.18 -30.32
C GLY A 439 0.20 15.83 -28.85
N TYR A 440 0.84 14.73 -28.46
CA TYR A 440 0.89 14.24 -27.09
C TYR A 440 2.21 14.62 -26.43
N CYS A 441 2.18 15.09 -25.18
CA CYS A 441 3.35 15.46 -24.40
C CYS A 441 3.30 14.88 -22.99
N LEU A 442 4.47 14.66 -22.36
CA LEU A 442 4.61 14.20 -20.99
C LEU A 442 4.31 15.33 -20.00
N ASN A 443 3.44 15.09 -19.01
CA ASN A 443 3.05 16.10 -18.02
C ASN A 443 4.11 16.29 -16.92
N GLN A 444 4.73 15.19 -16.47
CA GLN A 444 5.73 15.20 -15.42
C GLN A 444 6.92 14.32 -15.81
N SER A 445 8.13 14.70 -15.39
CA SER A 445 9.32 13.89 -15.63
C SER A 445 9.27 12.61 -14.78
N ILE A 446 9.00 11.48 -15.40
CA ILE A 446 8.91 10.15 -14.78
C ILE A 446 9.82 9.20 -15.55
N GLN A 447 10.73 8.53 -14.84
CA GLN A 447 11.54 7.44 -15.39
C GLN A 447 10.88 6.11 -15.06
N ALA A 448 9.96 5.67 -15.91
CA ALA A 448 9.16 4.46 -15.67
C ALA A 448 10.01 3.21 -15.44
N GLY A 449 11.11 3.06 -16.17
CA GLY A 449 12.00 1.89 -16.07
C GLY A 449 12.62 1.64 -14.69
N LEU A 450 12.77 2.67 -13.84
CA LEU A 450 13.31 2.51 -12.49
C LEU A 450 12.31 1.89 -11.52
N GLN A 451 11.02 2.01 -11.79
CA GLN A 451 9.94 1.59 -10.88
C GLN A 451 9.25 0.29 -11.29
N VAL A 452 9.21 -0.01 -12.59
CA VAL A 452 8.41 -1.11 -13.16
C VAL A 452 8.75 -2.47 -12.56
N ASN A 453 10.03 -2.84 -12.45
CA ASN A 453 10.44 -4.16 -11.99
C ASN A 453 10.02 -4.41 -10.53
N GLY A 454 10.29 -3.49 -9.63
CA GLY A 454 9.92 -3.62 -8.21
C GLY A 454 8.40 -3.71 -7.99
N LEU A 455 7.61 -2.97 -8.78
CA LEU A 455 6.15 -3.06 -8.73
C LEU A 455 5.64 -4.43 -9.19
N TRP A 456 6.20 -4.96 -10.29
CA TRP A 456 5.81 -6.28 -10.79
C TRP A 456 6.21 -7.40 -9.83
N GLU A 457 7.40 -7.36 -9.24
CA GLU A 457 7.81 -8.32 -8.22
C GLU A 457 6.84 -8.33 -7.04
N ARG A 458 6.47 -7.15 -6.52
CA ARG A 458 5.48 -7.02 -5.43
C ARG A 458 4.10 -7.53 -5.85
N ALA A 459 3.66 -7.20 -7.08
CA ALA A 459 2.36 -7.64 -7.60
C ALA A 459 2.29 -9.17 -7.74
N VAL A 460 3.33 -9.79 -8.33
CA VAL A 460 3.41 -11.24 -8.52
C VAL A 460 3.47 -11.98 -7.17
N ARG A 461 4.19 -11.46 -6.19
CA ARG A 461 4.20 -12.05 -4.84
C ARG A 461 2.81 -12.05 -4.20
N LEU A 462 2.09 -10.93 -4.25
CA LEU A 462 0.71 -10.84 -3.73
C LEU A 462 -0.28 -11.70 -4.53
N TRP A 463 -0.02 -11.90 -5.81
CA TRP A 463 -0.84 -12.72 -6.69
C TRP A 463 -0.69 -14.22 -6.39
N THR A 464 0.57 -14.66 -6.19
CA THR A 464 0.92 -16.08 -6.12
C THR A 464 0.22 -16.78 -4.95
N ASN A 465 -0.42 -17.90 -5.26
CA ASN A 465 -1.19 -18.77 -4.38
C ASN A 465 -2.43 -18.14 -3.71
N ARG A 466 -2.60 -16.80 -3.77
CA ARG A 466 -3.81 -16.13 -3.29
C ARG A 466 -4.85 -15.95 -4.41
N LEU A 467 -4.50 -15.16 -5.42
CA LEU A 467 -5.40 -14.83 -6.55
C LEU A 467 -5.19 -15.70 -7.77
N GLY A 468 -4.04 -16.36 -7.88
CA GLY A 468 -3.70 -17.24 -8.99
C GLY A 468 -2.36 -17.94 -8.77
N THR A 469 -1.85 -18.57 -9.84
CA THR A 469 -0.57 -19.29 -9.82
C THR A 469 0.62 -18.37 -10.14
N ALA A 470 1.82 -18.77 -9.74
CA ALA A 470 3.06 -18.07 -10.10
C ALA A 470 3.24 -17.97 -11.63
N GLN A 471 2.88 -19.04 -12.37
CA GLN A 471 2.99 -19.06 -13.83
C GLN A 471 2.14 -17.98 -14.51
N VAL A 472 0.94 -17.69 -13.98
CA VAL A 472 0.08 -16.62 -14.49
C VAL A 472 0.66 -15.25 -14.14
N GLY A 473 1.23 -15.08 -12.94
CA GLY A 473 1.97 -13.87 -12.56
C GLY A 473 3.15 -13.60 -13.49
N ASP A 474 3.95 -14.60 -13.76
CA ASP A 474 5.07 -14.53 -14.71
C ASP A 474 4.60 -14.22 -16.14
N TYR A 475 3.48 -14.77 -16.57
CA TYR A 475 2.87 -14.47 -17.86
C TYR A 475 2.49 -13.00 -17.97
N PHE A 476 1.89 -12.40 -16.94
CA PHE A 476 1.58 -10.98 -16.92
C PHE A 476 2.84 -10.12 -17.03
N TYR A 477 3.87 -10.45 -16.25
CA TYR A 477 5.16 -9.76 -16.31
C TYR A 477 5.83 -9.88 -17.68
N LYS A 478 5.86 -11.10 -18.27
CA LYS A 478 6.41 -11.31 -19.62
C LYS A 478 5.70 -10.51 -20.69
N ASN A 479 4.37 -10.33 -20.59
CA ASN A 479 3.65 -9.44 -21.50
C ASN A 479 4.11 -7.99 -21.31
N ALA A 480 4.23 -7.52 -20.06
CA ALA A 480 4.62 -6.14 -19.75
C ALA A 480 6.02 -5.77 -20.30
N VAL A 481 6.98 -6.69 -20.23
CA VAL A 481 8.37 -6.41 -20.70
C VAL A 481 8.56 -6.58 -22.20
N ASN A 482 7.63 -7.23 -22.91
CA ASN A 482 7.73 -7.50 -24.35
C ASN A 482 6.82 -6.58 -25.20
N LEU A 483 6.29 -5.48 -24.66
CA LEU A 483 5.33 -4.63 -25.37
C LEU A 483 5.86 -4.09 -26.70
N ASN A 484 7.12 -3.63 -26.75
CA ASN A 484 7.72 -3.16 -28.01
C ASN A 484 7.84 -4.27 -29.04
N GLN A 485 8.36 -5.43 -28.66
CA GLN A 485 8.51 -6.59 -29.56
C GLN A 485 7.16 -7.10 -30.10
N MET A 486 6.10 -6.98 -29.27
CA MET A 486 4.74 -7.29 -29.73
C MET A 486 4.24 -6.30 -30.78
N LEU A 487 4.46 -4.99 -30.59
CA LEU A 487 4.07 -3.96 -31.56
C LEU A 487 4.85 -4.08 -32.86
N GLU A 488 6.11 -4.53 -32.81
CA GLU A 488 6.97 -4.77 -33.97
C GLU A 488 6.63 -6.10 -34.67
N GLY A 489 5.79 -6.95 -34.06
CA GLY A 489 5.41 -8.25 -34.60
C GLY A 489 6.48 -9.36 -34.39
N GLU A 490 7.51 -9.09 -33.60
CA GLU A 490 8.59 -10.06 -33.29
C GLU A 490 8.13 -11.11 -32.25
N VAL A 491 7.27 -10.73 -31.33
CA VAL A 491 6.71 -11.60 -30.28
C VAL A 491 5.19 -11.64 -30.40
N SER A 492 4.64 -12.83 -30.48
CA SER A 492 3.19 -13.02 -30.48
C SER A 492 2.66 -13.19 -29.05
N ALA A 493 1.62 -12.43 -28.65
CA ALA A 493 0.91 -12.63 -27.38
C ALA A 493 0.40 -14.07 -27.23
N ARG A 494 0.00 -14.71 -28.35
CA ARG A 494 -0.41 -16.13 -28.35
C ARG A 494 0.74 -17.04 -27.96
N TYR A 495 1.96 -16.76 -28.42
CA TYR A 495 3.13 -17.56 -28.06
C TYR A 495 3.46 -17.46 -26.57
N LEU A 496 3.26 -16.29 -25.95
CA LEU A 496 3.46 -16.13 -24.51
C LEU A 496 2.43 -16.90 -23.68
N LEU A 497 1.22 -17.07 -24.20
CA LEU A 497 0.15 -17.84 -23.54
C LEU A 497 0.30 -19.36 -23.78
N PHE A 498 0.82 -19.75 -24.94
CA PHE A 498 1.00 -21.15 -25.36
C PHE A 498 2.46 -21.40 -25.77
N PRO A 499 3.42 -21.27 -24.84
CA PRO A 499 4.83 -21.47 -25.15
C PRO A 499 5.06 -22.92 -25.58
N ASP A 500 5.73 -23.11 -26.72
CA ASP A 500 5.98 -24.41 -27.33
C ASP A 500 4.70 -25.25 -27.56
N GLY A 501 3.56 -24.59 -27.73
CA GLY A 501 2.27 -25.25 -27.92
C GLY A 501 1.68 -25.88 -26.64
N LYS A 502 2.26 -25.62 -25.47
CA LYS A 502 1.74 -26.11 -24.18
C LYS A 502 0.59 -25.23 -23.65
N GLU A 503 -0.36 -25.88 -22.99
CA GLU A 503 -1.56 -25.22 -22.46
C GLU A 503 -1.48 -24.85 -20.97
N ASP A 504 -0.36 -25.12 -20.29
CA ASP A 504 -0.26 -25.01 -18.84
C ASP A 504 -0.65 -23.62 -18.34
N ILE A 505 -0.09 -22.56 -18.97
CA ILE A 505 -0.40 -21.17 -18.59
C ILE A 505 -1.86 -20.82 -18.89
N ALA A 506 -2.39 -21.24 -20.03
CA ALA A 506 -3.78 -20.99 -20.40
C ALA A 506 -4.74 -21.75 -19.46
N ASN A 507 -4.43 -22.99 -19.12
CA ASN A 507 -5.18 -23.76 -18.15
C ASN A 507 -5.18 -23.09 -16.77
N ASP A 508 -4.03 -22.63 -16.30
CA ASP A 508 -3.94 -21.89 -15.04
C ASP A 508 -4.73 -20.58 -15.08
N LEU A 509 -4.61 -19.81 -16.17
CA LEU A 509 -5.31 -18.54 -16.33
C LEU A 509 -6.83 -18.71 -16.29
N TYR A 510 -7.37 -19.73 -16.96
CA TYR A 510 -8.81 -19.95 -17.11
C TYR A 510 -9.42 -20.88 -16.04
N ARG A 511 -8.61 -21.56 -15.21
CA ARG A 511 -9.08 -22.48 -14.16
C ARG A 511 -8.60 -22.08 -12.76
N ASN A 512 -7.30 -21.72 -12.63
CA ASN A 512 -6.60 -21.61 -11.36
C ASN A 512 -6.35 -20.16 -10.94
N THR A 513 -7.07 -19.20 -11.53
CA THR A 513 -7.18 -17.85 -10.99
C THR A 513 -8.51 -17.70 -10.24
N MET A 514 -8.52 -16.89 -9.20
CA MET A 514 -9.72 -16.67 -8.38
C MET A 514 -10.89 -16.13 -9.21
N ILE A 515 -10.62 -15.21 -10.13
CA ILE A 515 -11.66 -14.63 -10.99
C ILE A 515 -12.23 -15.68 -11.96
N ALA A 516 -11.36 -16.50 -12.57
CA ALA A 516 -11.82 -17.53 -13.48
C ALA A 516 -12.61 -18.62 -12.75
N TRP A 517 -12.14 -19.05 -11.59
CA TRP A 517 -12.87 -19.98 -10.73
C TRP A 517 -14.26 -19.45 -10.36
N TYR A 518 -14.33 -18.21 -9.86
CA TYR A 518 -15.60 -17.59 -9.47
C TYR A 518 -16.57 -17.47 -10.64
N MET A 519 -16.09 -17.02 -11.81
CA MET A 519 -16.92 -16.87 -12.99
C MET A 519 -17.44 -18.23 -13.50
N ASN A 520 -16.58 -19.24 -13.53
CA ASN A 520 -16.99 -20.60 -13.93
C ASN A 520 -18.01 -21.19 -12.96
N ASP A 521 -17.84 -20.98 -11.66
CA ASP A 521 -18.77 -21.45 -10.62
C ASP A 521 -20.14 -20.77 -10.75
N VAL A 522 -20.17 -19.45 -10.95
CA VAL A 522 -21.42 -18.68 -11.18
C VAL A 522 -22.14 -19.17 -12.44
N ILE A 523 -21.40 -19.42 -13.54
CA ILE A 523 -22.01 -19.95 -14.77
C ILE A 523 -22.60 -21.34 -14.53
N ALA A 524 -21.87 -22.22 -13.85
CA ALA A 524 -22.35 -23.54 -13.52
C ALA A 524 -23.61 -23.50 -12.65
N GLU A 525 -23.68 -22.61 -11.68
CA GLU A 525 -24.88 -22.39 -10.85
C GLU A 525 -26.07 -21.90 -11.69
N MET A 526 -25.83 -20.89 -12.55
CA MET A 526 -26.88 -20.36 -13.45
C MET A 526 -27.45 -21.46 -14.38
N VAL A 527 -26.54 -22.26 -14.99
CA VAL A 527 -26.95 -23.40 -15.84
C VAL A 527 -27.72 -24.42 -15.04
N SER A 528 -27.24 -24.76 -13.85
CA SER A 528 -27.92 -25.74 -12.98
C SER A 528 -29.32 -25.28 -12.55
N ASN A 529 -29.49 -24.01 -12.21
CA ASN A 529 -30.78 -23.42 -11.88
C ASN A 529 -31.73 -23.45 -13.09
N TYR A 530 -31.22 -23.12 -14.27
CA TYR A 530 -31.99 -23.20 -15.51
C TYR A 530 -32.49 -24.64 -15.81
N LEU A 531 -31.61 -25.64 -15.64
CA LEU A 531 -31.97 -27.05 -15.74
C LEU A 531 -33.02 -27.47 -14.73
N SER A 532 -33.05 -26.86 -13.54
CA SER A 532 -34.07 -27.16 -12.53
C SER A 532 -35.49 -26.78 -12.96
N GLU A 533 -35.61 -25.67 -13.70
CA GLU A 533 -36.87 -25.08 -14.16
C GLU A 533 -37.39 -25.70 -15.46
N HIS A 534 -36.59 -26.52 -16.16
CA HIS A 534 -36.94 -27.07 -17.49
C HIS A 534 -36.79 -28.59 -17.51
N GLU A 535 -37.58 -29.27 -18.34
CA GLU A 535 -37.56 -30.75 -18.45
C GLU A 535 -36.45 -31.26 -19.39
N SER A 536 -36.13 -30.47 -20.43
CA SER A 536 -35.12 -30.82 -21.42
C SER A 536 -34.41 -29.56 -21.91
N VAL A 537 -33.08 -29.52 -21.86
CA VAL A 537 -32.26 -28.36 -22.22
C VAL A 537 -31.10 -28.77 -23.11
N SER A 538 -30.88 -28.00 -24.16
CA SER A 538 -29.63 -28.07 -24.95
C SER A 538 -28.77 -26.83 -24.68
N ILE A 539 -27.47 -27.02 -24.43
CA ILE A 539 -26.48 -25.97 -24.14
C ILE A 539 -25.58 -25.79 -25.34
N LEU A 540 -25.29 -24.55 -25.71
CA LEU A 540 -24.22 -24.19 -26.66
C LEU A 540 -23.20 -23.29 -25.97
N GLU A 541 -21.97 -23.76 -25.87
CA GLU A 541 -20.79 -22.99 -25.42
C GLU A 541 -20.00 -22.53 -26.65
N VAL A 542 -19.83 -21.21 -26.79
CA VAL A 542 -19.15 -20.59 -27.92
C VAL A 542 -17.77 -20.10 -27.48
N GLY A 543 -16.71 -20.57 -28.19
CA GLY A 543 -15.34 -20.25 -27.84
C GLY A 543 -14.89 -20.96 -26.57
N ALA A 544 -15.21 -22.24 -26.44
CA ALA A 544 -15.00 -23.02 -25.22
C ALA A 544 -13.50 -23.24 -24.85
N GLY A 545 -12.58 -23.04 -25.79
CA GLY A 545 -11.13 -23.07 -25.59
C GLY A 545 -10.65 -24.34 -24.90
N THR A 546 -9.98 -24.20 -23.77
CA THR A 546 -9.47 -25.33 -22.97
C THR A 546 -10.56 -26.10 -22.22
N GLY A 547 -11.83 -25.71 -22.32
CA GLY A 547 -12.96 -26.34 -21.64
C GLY A 547 -13.03 -26.04 -20.14
N ALA A 548 -12.50 -24.93 -19.70
CA ALA A 548 -12.47 -24.57 -18.28
C ALA A 548 -13.88 -24.41 -17.69
N THR A 549 -14.77 -23.72 -18.39
CA THR A 549 -16.19 -23.56 -17.98
C THR A 549 -16.94 -24.86 -18.17
N THR A 550 -16.70 -25.58 -19.28
CA THR A 550 -17.29 -26.89 -19.56
C THR A 550 -17.11 -27.86 -18.39
N ASP A 551 -15.89 -27.95 -17.85
CA ASP A 551 -15.56 -28.85 -16.73
C ASP A 551 -16.48 -28.58 -15.52
N VAL A 552 -16.55 -27.31 -15.08
CA VAL A 552 -17.32 -26.93 -13.89
C VAL A 552 -18.83 -27.12 -14.09
N VAL A 553 -19.31 -26.80 -15.30
CA VAL A 553 -20.74 -26.98 -15.64
C VAL A 553 -21.12 -28.46 -15.65
N ILE A 554 -20.34 -29.31 -16.32
CA ILE A 554 -20.60 -30.75 -16.38
C ILE A 554 -20.50 -31.35 -14.97
N GLU A 555 -19.48 -31.00 -14.20
CA GLU A 555 -19.31 -31.47 -12.83
C GLU A 555 -20.52 -31.11 -11.95
N ARG A 556 -20.99 -29.85 -12.00
CA ARG A 556 -22.16 -29.38 -11.26
C ARG A 556 -23.43 -30.14 -11.65
N ILE A 557 -23.65 -30.37 -12.94
CA ILE A 557 -24.80 -31.16 -13.44
C ILE A 557 -24.75 -32.59 -12.88
N HIS A 558 -23.57 -33.20 -12.79
CA HIS A 558 -23.39 -34.53 -12.23
C HIS A 558 -23.61 -34.55 -10.73
N GLN A 559 -23.04 -33.62 -9.97
CA GLN A 559 -23.21 -33.54 -8.52
C GLN A 559 -24.66 -33.36 -8.12
N GLU A 560 -25.45 -32.60 -8.88
CA GLU A 560 -26.85 -32.31 -8.61
C GLU A 560 -27.81 -33.30 -9.31
N GLN A 561 -27.28 -34.34 -9.93
CA GLN A 561 -28.05 -35.42 -10.60
C GLN A 561 -29.02 -34.91 -11.66
N LYS A 562 -28.64 -33.87 -12.43
CA LYS A 562 -29.47 -33.22 -13.46
C LYS A 562 -29.19 -33.68 -14.89
N GLN A 563 -28.40 -34.73 -15.08
CA GLN A 563 -28.01 -35.25 -16.42
C GLN A 563 -29.21 -35.61 -17.29
N SER A 564 -30.26 -36.13 -16.71
CA SER A 564 -31.48 -36.53 -17.46
C SER A 564 -32.23 -35.35 -18.08
N LYS A 565 -31.96 -34.12 -17.59
CA LYS A 565 -32.55 -32.88 -18.11
C LYS A 565 -31.71 -32.25 -19.21
N LEU A 566 -30.43 -32.67 -19.36
CA LEU A 566 -29.52 -32.20 -20.40
C LEU A 566 -29.66 -33.08 -21.63
N GLU A 567 -30.26 -32.53 -22.69
CA GLU A 567 -30.41 -33.23 -23.97
C GLU A 567 -29.10 -33.26 -24.73
N ARG A 568 -28.44 -32.06 -24.87
CA ARG A 568 -27.18 -31.92 -25.58
C ARG A 568 -26.34 -30.80 -25.01
N TYR A 569 -25.00 -30.99 -25.04
CA TYR A 569 -24.00 -29.98 -24.78
C TYR A 569 -23.14 -29.79 -26.03
N TYR A 570 -23.24 -28.65 -26.67
CA TYR A 570 -22.45 -28.30 -27.85
C TYR A 570 -21.25 -27.46 -27.44
N PHE A 571 -20.08 -28.05 -27.55
CA PHE A 571 -18.78 -27.40 -27.36
C PHE A 571 -18.30 -26.86 -28.69
N SER A 572 -18.17 -25.54 -28.84
CA SER A 572 -17.73 -24.94 -30.10
C SER A 572 -16.47 -24.07 -29.92
N ASP A 573 -15.56 -24.20 -30.87
CA ASP A 573 -14.33 -23.38 -30.93
C ASP A 573 -13.88 -23.21 -32.39
N LEU A 574 -13.00 -22.21 -32.63
CA LEU A 574 -12.32 -21.98 -33.92
C LEU A 574 -11.16 -22.96 -34.12
N SER A 575 -10.58 -23.45 -33.04
CA SER A 575 -9.42 -24.32 -33.05
C SER A 575 -9.83 -25.78 -33.09
N LYS A 576 -9.47 -26.44 -34.17
CA LYS A 576 -9.61 -27.91 -34.28
C LYS A 576 -8.87 -28.66 -33.17
N TYR A 577 -7.80 -28.09 -32.66
CA TYR A 577 -7.05 -28.65 -31.56
C TYR A 577 -7.90 -28.77 -30.30
N PHE A 578 -8.54 -27.70 -29.88
CA PHE A 578 -9.42 -27.71 -28.72
C PHE A 578 -10.64 -28.62 -28.91
N LEU A 579 -11.18 -28.66 -30.14
CA LEU A 579 -12.30 -29.58 -30.45
C LEU A 579 -11.89 -31.05 -30.31
N ASN A 580 -10.69 -31.41 -30.79
CA ASN A 580 -10.19 -32.77 -30.66
C ASN A 580 -9.92 -33.14 -29.19
N THR A 581 -9.32 -32.24 -28.42
CA THR A 581 -9.07 -32.45 -27.00
C THR A 581 -10.39 -32.62 -26.23
N ALA A 582 -11.39 -31.80 -26.53
CA ALA A 582 -12.72 -31.91 -25.93
C ALA A 582 -13.42 -33.22 -26.30
N GLU A 583 -13.33 -33.66 -27.57
CA GLU A 583 -13.90 -34.94 -28.01
C GLU A 583 -13.24 -36.14 -27.32
N GLU A 584 -11.91 -36.06 -27.10
CA GLU A 584 -11.20 -37.09 -26.34
C GLU A 584 -11.61 -37.12 -24.87
N LYS A 585 -11.80 -35.96 -24.24
CA LYS A 585 -12.14 -35.83 -22.84
C LYS A 585 -13.61 -36.14 -22.56
N TYR A 586 -14.52 -35.53 -23.28
CA TYR A 586 -15.95 -35.61 -23.02
C TYR A 586 -16.68 -36.60 -23.93
N GLY A 587 -16.29 -36.70 -25.20
CA GLY A 587 -16.94 -37.59 -26.16
C GLY A 587 -16.70 -39.07 -25.88
N LYS A 588 -15.57 -39.44 -25.24
CA LYS A 588 -15.25 -40.81 -24.81
C LYS A 588 -15.60 -41.10 -23.35
N CYS A 589 -16.00 -40.09 -22.59
CA CYS A 589 -16.40 -40.24 -21.20
C CYS A 589 -17.74 -40.98 -21.09
N ARG A 590 -17.82 -42.04 -20.27
CA ARG A 590 -19.04 -42.84 -20.08
C ARG A 590 -20.25 -42.04 -19.65
N THR A 591 -20.06 -40.98 -18.91
CA THR A 591 -21.11 -40.11 -18.34
C THR A 591 -21.49 -38.95 -19.26
N CYS A 592 -20.62 -38.53 -20.18
CA CYS A 592 -20.81 -37.36 -21.07
C CYS A 592 -21.17 -37.73 -22.50
N HIS A 593 -20.73 -38.91 -22.97
CA HIS A 593 -20.84 -39.36 -24.36
C HIS A 593 -22.24 -39.27 -24.98
N SER A 594 -23.30 -39.44 -24.17
CA SER A 594 -24.67 -39.41 -24.66
C SER A 594 -25.15 -38.04 -25.12
N PHE A 595 -24.61 -36.95 -24.51
CA PHE A 595 -25.05 -35.59 -24.77
C PHE A 595 -24.00 -34.67 -25.36
N PHE A 596 -22.72 -35.01 -25.29
CA PHE A 596 -21.63 -34.12 -25.75
C PHE A 596 -21.47 -34.15 -27.28
N ARG A 597 -21.23 -32.94 -27.88
CA ARG A 597 -20.92 -32.77 -29.29
C ARG A 597 -19.94 -31.64 -29.48
N SER A 598 -18.88 -31.84 -30.24
CA SER A 598 -17.94 -30.83 -30.70
C SER A 598 -18.37 -30.22 -32.04
N VAL A 599 -18.29 -28.89 -32.16
CA VAL A 599 -18.71 -28.16 -33.35
C VAL A 599 -17.68 -27.10 -33.75
N LEU A 600 -17.23 -27.14 -35.01
CA LEU A 600 -16.34 -26.12 -35.55
C LEU A 600 -17.12 -24.80 -35.77
N SER A 601 -16.70 -23.70 -35.14
CA SER A 601 -17.25 -22.38 -35.42
C SER A 601 -16.46 -21.72 -36.56
N ASP A 602 -17.12 -21.32 -37.65
CA ASP A 602 -16.50 -20.65 -38.78
C ASP A 602 -16.50 -19.13 -38.63
N ASN A 603 -15.35 -18.47 -38.76
CA ASN A 603 -15.12 -17.06 -38.44
C ASN A 603 -15.58 -16.10 -39.57
N THR A 604 -16.12 -16.59 -40.68
CA THR A 604 -16.29 -15.75 -41.88
C THR A 604 -17.58 -14.91 -41.92
N ARG A 605 -18.50 -14.97 -40.94
CA ARG A 605 -19.73 -14.19 -40.95
C ARG A 605 -20.26 -13.84 -39.58
N THR A 606 -19.78 -12.78 -38.96
CA THR A 606 -20.36 -12.18 -37.74
C THR A 606 -21.78 -11.63 -37.88
N ALA A 607 -22.33 -11.54 -39.07
CA ALA A 607 -23.69 -11.06 -39.35
C ALA A 607 -24.71 -12.18 -39.67
N GLY A 608 -24.30 -13.44 -39.78
CA GLY A 608 -25.14 -14.56 -40.25
C GLY A 608 -25.15 -15.81 -39.37
N TYR A 609 -24.78 -15.71 -38.11
CA TYR A 609 -24.66 -16.88 -37.21
C TYR A 609 -25.94 -17.71 -37.01
N TYR A 610 -27.10 -17.13 -37.35
CA TYR A 610 -28.40 -17.82 -37.25
C TYR A 610 -28.72 -18.76 -38.42
N GLY A 611 -27.92 -18.75 -39.51
CA GLY A 611 -28.23 -19.47 -40.72
C GLY A 611 -27.57 -20.84 -40.90
N GLN A 612 -26.55 -21.17 -40.12
CA GLN A 612 -25.71 -22.38 -40.33
C GLN A 612 -25.85 -23.46 -39.24
N PHE A 613 -26.65 -23.21 -38.20
CA PHE A 613 -26.95 -24.27 -37.26
C PHE A 613 -27.96 -25.26 -37.84
N PRO A 614 -27.88 -26.56 -37.51
CA PRO A 614 -28.83 -27.55 -37.97
C PRO A 614 -30.26 -27.11 -37.73
N ASP A 615 -31.16 -27.38 -38.66
CA ASP A 615 -32.59 -26.96 -38.60
C ASP A 615 -33.29 -27.39 -37.32
N GLN A 616 -32.79 -28.35 -36.58
CA GLN A 616 -33.22 -28.74 -35.25
C GLN A 616 -33.18 -27.65 -34.21
N TRP A 617 -32.33 -26.60 -34.35
CA TRP A 617 -32.24 -25.48 -33.46
C TRP A 617 -33.36 -24.44 -33.66
N ARG A 618 -34.00 -24.47 -34.79
CA ARG A 618 -35.08 -23.57 -35.15
C ARG A 618 -36.44 -24.00 -34.59
N GLN A 619 -36.55 -25.24 -34.06
CA GLN A 619 -37.81 -25.83 -33.66
C GLN A 619 -37.94 -26.10 -32.15
N THR A 620 -36.96 -25.87 -31.30
CA THR A 620 -37.06 -26.08 -29.87
C THR A 620 -37.35 -24.76 -29.14
N ASP A 621 -38.49 -24.70 -28.45
CA ASP A 621 -38.99 -23.53 -27.69
C ASP A 621 -38.14 -23.16 -26.47
N HIS A 622 -37.07 -23.88 -26.16
CA HIS A 622 -36.26 -23.73 -24.93
C HIS A 622 -34.75 -23.76 -25.19
N THR A 623 -34.23 -22.81 -25.99
CA THR A 623 -32.78 -22.67 -26.19
C THR A 623 -32.26 -21.44 -25.46
N ALA A 624 -31.33 -21.63 -24.49
CA ALA A 624 -30.64 -20.55 -23.82
C ALA A 624 -29.28 -20.30 -24.48
N PHE A 625 -29.02 -19.07 -24.91
CA PHE A 625 -27.73 -18.65 -25.46
C PHE A 625 -26.96 -17.81 -24.45
N TRP A 626 -25.72 -18.20 -24.20
CA TRP A 626 -24.79 -17.45 -23.38
C TRP A 626 -23.60 -17.06 -24.22
N SER A 627 -23.28 -15.78 -24.29
CA SER A 627 -22.07 -15.30 -24.95
C SER A 627 -21.31 -14.35 -24.04
N ILE A 628 -20.03 -14.56 -23.91
CA ILE A 628 -19.10 -13.60 -23.28
C ILE A 628 -18.64 -12.66 -24.38
N SER A 629 -19.05 -11.39 -24.35
CA SER A 629 -18.44 -10.38 -25.17
C SER A 629 -17.25 -9.77 -24.41
N SER A 630 -16.17 -9.47 -25.12
CA SER A 630 -14.94 -8.85 -24.59
C SER A 630 -15.11 -7.48 -23.89
N GLY A 631 -16.32 -7.13 -23.51
CA GLY A 631 -16.70 -5.90 -22.81
C GLY A 631 -17.54 -6.12 -21.55
N GLY A 632 -17.52 -7.30 -20.94
CA GLY A 632 -18.14 -7.52 -19.61
C GLY A 632 -19.65 -7.40 -19.51
N ARG A 633 -20.41 -7.53 -20.59
CA ARG A 633 -21.89 -7.52 -20.55
C ARG A 633 -22.44 -8.88 -20.95
N TRP A 634 -23.20 -9.50 -20.07
CA TRP A 634 -23.96 -10.70 -20.31
C TRP A 634 -25.30 -10.34 -20.97
N LYS A 635 -25.66 -10.97 -22.07
CA LYS A 635 -27.00 -10.87 -22.67
C LYS A 635 -27.64 -12.24 -22.79
N GLN A 636 -28.74 -12.42 -22.09
CA GLN A 636 -29.64 -13.53 -22.32
C GLN A 636 -30.63 -13.14 -23.44
N ARG A 637 -30.74 -13.94 -24.49
CA ARG A 637 -31.84 -13.81 -25.46
C ARG A 637 -32.68 -15.07 -25.41
N ARG A 638 -33.98 -14.91 -25.11
CA ARG A 638 -34.98 -15.93 -25.31
C ARG A 638 -35.46 -15.83 -26.76
N THR A 639 -35.49 -16.93 -27.48
CA THR A 639 -36.16 -17.06 -28.77
C THR A 639 -37.48 -17.82 -28.49
N GLY A 640 -38.50 -17.08 -28.17
CA GLY A 640 -39.90 -17.54 -28.14
C GLY A 640 -40.77 -16.44 -28.67
N THR A 641 -41.60 -16.74 -29.66
CA THR A 641 -42.60 -15.84 -30.22
C THR A 641 -43.74 -15.70 -29.23
N ASP A 642 -43.70 -14.69 -28.37
CA ASP A 642 -44.85 -14.24 -27.63
C ASP A 642 -45.20 -12.80 -28.08
N PRO A 643 -46.32 -12.56 -28.72
CA PRO A 643 -46.72 -11.22 -29.14
C PRO A 643 -47.39 -10.51 -27.97
N GLY A 644 -46.68 -9.92 -27.06
CA GLY A 644 -47.28 -9.05 -26.05
C GLY A 644 -46.68 -9.04 -24.65
N GLY A 645 -45.38 -9.13 -24.50
CA GLY A 645 -44.71 -9.02 -23.18
C GLY A 645 -43.52 -8.10 -23.18
N SER A 646 -43.58 -7.05 -22.40
CA SER A 646 -42.47 -6.15 -22.10
C SER A 646 -41.28 -6.93 -21.50
N GLY A 647 -40.18 -7.02 -22.23
CA GLY A 647 -38.97 -7.72 -21.81
C GLY A 647 -38.29 -7.03 -20.64
N THR A 648 -38.25 -7.66 -19.49
CA THR A 648 -37.38 -7.26 -18.38
C THR A 648 -36.00 -7.86 -18.58
N GLY A 649 -35.07 -7.02 -19.05
CA GLY A 649 -33.65 -7.34 -19.10
C GLY A 649 -33.01 -7.09 -17.74
N TYR A 650 -32.40 -8.11 -17.13
CA TYR A 650 -31.53 -7.93 -15.99
C TYR A 650 -30.15 -7.50 -16.48
N SER A 651 -29.75 -6.27 -16.17
CA SER A 651 -28.37 -5.80 -16.32
C SER A 651 -27.72 -5.69 -14.96
N CYS A 652 -26.68 -6.50 -14.69
CA CYS A 652 -25.76 -6.23 -13.60
C CYS A 652 -24.73 -5.21 -14.10
N GLY A 653 -24.85 -3.97 -13.65
CA GLY A 653 -23.84 -2.96 -13.84
C GLY A 653 -22.86 -3.01 -12.68
N TYR A 654 -21.56 -3.13 -12.98
CA TYR A 654 -20.50 -2.76 -12.06
C TYR A 654 -20.11 -1.31 -12.38
N SER A 655 -20.24 -0.44 -11.37
CA SER A 655 -19.62 0.88 -11.31
C SER A 655 -18.23 0.75 -10.70
#